data_32ed5389546427bdc1e5e85a1d85eba6
#
_entry.id   32ed5389546427bdc1e5e85a1d85eba6
#
_cell.length_a   1.000
_cell.length_b   1.000
_cell.length_c   1.000
_cell.angle_alpha   90.00
_cell.angle_beta   90.00
_cell.angle_gamma   90.00
#
_symmetry.space_group_name_H-M   'P 1'
#
loop_
_entity.id
_entity.type
_entity.pdbx_description
1 polymer ?
#
loop_
_entity_poly.entity_id
_entity_poly.type
_entity_poly.pdbx_seq_one_letter_code
_entity_poly.pdbx_strand_id
1 'polypeptide(L)'
;MRCLVILSIAFVTVIGASSALGIDFSKGILLDVPQEVIERQFGRLPASTLTRQDSMAIQSYMFADDTLKLLAILVDWDDRPHLYAKERLDTLIFSRGVLPGGSVTDYVEEVSYGKVTVRGNVFGWHTVLDPYNPGFDFTTVLDAVDPQIDFSQYDGNHDGNVDAVVFVRSGTGQEDSHDPVDIWSYAYIYPLGQGPGPFDGMMVPRFNTSPEARPLHDSLNPQDFSGEVVLNNIRVYCHELMHNVGLPDLYDYDQKLTVSTFYTPNDANDHPLYDWCIMGYGGYGILSIRSTNPSHLCGWSKSQVGWVTPTVLDGGEYDVVINNIETFADNSLYLLPITPTGEYFLLEYRNPRSTAKFDKADSDFSVYFPYLLTYGCDTLDRGLLITHVDENSTDGWSNNGTPQFPHYRVAVEDAGYNPSRNVYSNPEGRPTDSAQWWYPYETRKGACFSNQVSGQEVFGPNTYPSSSGYYGPTGITVRVDSMVGDKLYAYVLFDRDGDGIANDVDNCATVSNAGQADNDGDGVGDACDNCAAAPNAAQTNSDGDQWGDACDNCPAVANADQADSDADGVGNLCDNCPTVPNPGQEDSDHDNIGDACESCCTGVTGNVNMAGIVDLADLSTLVSYLTGGGYVPPCMDEANVNKTGIVDLADLSALVSYLTGGGYVLPSCP
;
A
#
# COMPACT_ATOMS: atom_id res chain seq x y z
N MET A 1 18.27 -27.99 -13.45
CA MET A 1 16.95 -28.62 -13.70
C MET A 1 15.89 -27.66 -13.23
N ARG A 2 15.32 -26.90 -14.14
CA ARG A 2 14.25 -25.92 -13.82
C ARG A 2 12.93 -26.67 -13.84
N CYS A 3 12.25 -26.75 -12.70
CA CYS A 3 10.86 -27.18 -12.63
C CYS A 3 9.96 -26.03 -13.07
N LEU A 4 9.38 -26.19 -14.24
CA LEU A 4 8.28 -25.38 -14.75
C LEU A 4 7.01 -25.86 -14.03
N VAL A 5 6.45 -25.04 -13.17
CA VAL A 5 5.08 -25.26 -12.65
C VAL A 5 4.14 -24.65 -13.69
N ILE A 6 3.51 -25.49 -14.45
CA ILE A 6 2.42 -25.11 -15.36
C ILE A 6 1.17 -24.99 -14.49
N LEU A 7 0.74 -23.76 -14.19
CA LEU A 7 -0.60 -23.50 -13.69
C LEU A 7 -1.58 -23.74 -14.85
N SER A 8 -2.32 -24.83 -14.80
CA SER A 8 -3.45 -25.08 -15.68
C SER A 8 -4.60 -24.18 -15.24
N ILE A 9 -4.75 -23.03 -15.87
CA ILE A 9 -5.98 -22.24 -15.81
C ILE A 9 -7.02 -23.02 -16.61
N ALA A 10 -7.96 -23.62 -15.90
CA ALA A 10 -9.12 -24.24 -16.52
C ALA A 10 -10.03 -23.11 -17.06
N PHE A 11 -9.93 -22.84 -18.36
CA PHE A 11 -10.94 -22.10 -19.08
C PHE A 11 -12.24 -22.90 -19.05
N VAL A 12 -13.15 -22.56 -18.14
CA VAL A 12 -14.54 -22.97 -18.24
C VAL A 12 -15.22 -22.00 -19.21
N THR A 13 -15.33 -22.39 -20.45
CA THR A 13 -16.18 -21.73 -21.43
C THR A 13 -17.63 -21.84 -20.98
N VAL A 14 -18.16 -20.81 -20.33
CA VAL A 14 -19.60 -20.63 -20.11
C VAL A 14 -20.17 -19.99 -21.37
N ILE A 15 -20.39 -20.80 -22.38
CA ILE A 15 -21.23 -20.43 -23.52
C ILE A 15 -22.66 -20.78 -23.09
N GLY A 16 -23.50 -19.78 -22.79
CA GLY A 16 -24.91 -20.03 -22.69
C GLY A 16 -25.80 -19.14 -21.82
N ALA A 17 -25.28 -18.11 -21.15
CA ALA A 17 -26.14 -17.25 -20.32
C ALA A 17 -26.13 -15.76 -20.71
N SER A 18 -25.19 -15.29 -21.50
CA SER A 18 -25.07 -13.88 -21.87
C SER A 18 -26.04 -13.38 -22.95
N SER A 19 -26.79 -14.28 -23.60
CA SER A 19 -27.65 -13.90 -24.72
C SER A 19 -29.04 -13.42 -24.34
N ALA A 20 -29.41 -13.45 -23.07
CA ALA A 20 -30.75 -13.02 -22.63
C ALA A 20 -30.81 -11.53 -22.20
N LEU A 21 -29.66 -10.90 -21.92
CA LEU A 21 -29.60 -9.55 -21.33
C LEU A 21 -28.96 -8.47 -22.22
N GLY A 22 -28.37 -8.84 -23.34
CA GLY A 22 -27.77 -7.89 -24.30
C GLY A 22 -26.43 -7.25 -23.83
N ILE A 23 -26.16 -7.17 -22.55
CA ILE A 23 -24.91 -6.62 -22.00
C ILE A 23 -23.80 -7.66 -22.12
N ASP A 24 -22.72 -7.29 -22.78
CA ASP A 24 -21.51 -8.13 -22.84
C ASP A 24 -20.57 -7.79 -21.66
N PHE A 25 -20.87 -8.35 -20.51
CA PHE A 25 -20.10 -8.16 -19.28
C PHE A 25 -18.62 -8.60 -19.37
N SER A 26 -18.21 -9.26 -20.47
CA SER A 26 -16.80 -9.58 -20.69
C SER A 26 -15.95 -8.35 -21.06
N LYS A 27 -16.58 -7.23 -21.38
CA LYS A 27 -15.93 -6.02 -21.91
C LYS A 27 -15.83 -4.87 -20.93
N GLY A 28 -16.39 -5.00 -19.71
CA GLY A 28 -16.39 -3.91 -18.74
C GLY A 28 -16.45 -4.38 -17.31
N ILE A 29 -16.56 -3.43 -16.36
CA ILE A 29 -16.73 -3.67 -14.93
C ILE A 29 -18.12 -3.24 -14.50
N LEU A 30 -18.78 -4.11 -13.74
CA LEU A 30 -19.98 -3.82 -12.97
C LEU A 30 -19.55 -3.50 -11.52
N LEU A 31 -19.97 -2.36 -11.01
CA LEU A 31 -19.65 -1.88 -9.68
C LEU A 31 -20.91 -1.77 -8.82
N ASP A 32 -20.71 -1.86 -7.51
CA ASP A 32 -21.73 -1.67 -6.46
C ASP A 32 -22.88 -2.71 -6.48
N VAL A 33 -22.61 -3.95 -6.84
CA VAL A 33 -23.63 -4.98 -6.79
C VAL A 33 -23.14 -6.16 -5.94
N PRO A 34 -23.82 -6.50 -4.83
CA PRO A 34 -23.47 -7.68 -4.04
C PRO A 34 -23.51 -8.96 -4.88
N GLN A 35 -22.59 -9.89 -4.62
CA GLN A 35 -22.43 -11.12 -5.41
C GLN A 35 -23.73 -11.93 -5.54
N GLU A 36 -24.52 -12.01 -4.50
CA GLU A 36 -25.82 -12.70 -4.50
C GLU A 36 -26.85 -12.03 -5.42
N VAL A 37 -26.77 -10.70 -5.57
CA VAL A 37 -27.61 -9.92 -6.49
C VAL A 37 -27.12 -10.12 -7.92
N ILE A 38 -25.81 -10.12 -8.16
CA ILE A 38 -25.22 -10.43 -9.45
C ILE A 38 -25.70 -11.79 -9.95
N GLU A 39 -25.57 -12.83 -9.12
CA GLU A 39 -25.99 -14.19 -9.50
C GLU A 39 -27.48 -14.28 -9.82
N ARG A 40 -28.30 -13.52 -9.12
CA ARG A 40 -29.76 -13.51 -9.32
C ARG A 40 -30.19 -12.67 -10.52
N GLN A 41 -29.66 -11.45 -10.68
CA GLN A 41 -30.10 -10.50 -11.72
C GLN A 41 -29.37 -10.70 -13.05
N PHE A 42 -28.07 -10.95 -13.01
CA PHE A 42 -27.21 -10.98 -14.19
C PHE A 42 -26.64 -12.37 -14.50
N GLY A 43 -26.83 -13.35 -13.60
CA GLY A 43 -26.18 -14.64 -13.69
C GLY A 43 -24.70 -14.58 -13.29
N ARG A 44 -23.94 -15.64 -13.65
CA ARG A 44 -22.50 -15.68 -13.31
C ARG A 44 -21.72 -14.79 -14.27
N LEU A 45 -21.20 -13.67 -13.77
CA LEU A 45 -20.37 -12.77 -14.56
C LEU A 45 -18.95 -13.34 -14.76
N PRO A 46 -18.31 -13.06 -15.91
CA PRO A 46 -16.89 -13.29 -16.08
C PRO A 46 -16.08 -12.36 -15.17
N ALA A 47 -14.88 -12.78 -14.78
CA ALA A 47 -13.96 -11.92 -14.06
C ALA A 47 -13.62 -10.68 -14.89
N SER A 48 -13.55 -9.50 -14.23
CA SER A 48 -13.16 -8.25 -14.87
C SER A 48 -11.78 -8.35 -15.52
N THR A 49 -11.63 -7.76 -16.70
CA THR A 49 -10.36 -7.67 -17.43
C THR A 49 -9.67 -6.33 -17.25
N LEU A 50 -10.31 -5.35 -16.59
CA LEU A 50 -9.73 -4.03 -16.36
C LEU A 50 -8.68 -4.08 -15.24
N THR A 51 -7.60 -3.35 -15.45
CA THR A 51 -6.46 -3.28 -14.52
C THR A 51 -6.44 -1.96 -13.76
N ARG A 52 -5.61 -1.86 -12.69
CA ARG A 52 -5.35 -0.59 -11.98
C ARG A 52 -4.86 0.50 -12.96
N GLN A 53 -4.09 0.14 -13.98
CA GLN A 53 -3.59 1.09 -14.97
C GLN A 53 -4.74 1.66 -15.82
N ASP A 54 -5.76 0.86 -16.11
CA ASP A 54 -6.96 1.32 -16.80
C ASP A 54 -7.75 2.30 -15.91
N SER A 55 -7.85 2.02 -14.60
CA SER A 55 -8.46 2.92 -13.61
C SER A 55 -7.78 4.28 -13.55
N MET A 56 -6.46 4.30 -13.45
CA MET A 56 -5.68 5.55 -13.44
C MET A 56 -5.79 6.32 -14.77
N ALA A 57 -5.84 5.63 -15.89
CA ALA A 57 -6.08 6.24 -17.19
C ALA A 57 -7.48 6.89 -17.26
N ILE A 58 -8.51 6.21 -16.74
CA ILE A 58 -9.87 6.75 -16.63
C ILE A 58 -9.88 8.05 -15.82
N GLN A 59 -9.21 8.08 -14.68
CA GLN A 59 -9.14 9.25 -13.80
C GLN A 59 -8.45 10.45 -14.46
N SER A 60 -7.33 10.23 -15.16
CA SER A 60 -6.58 11.30 -15.80
C SER A 60 -7.31 11.98 -16.97
N TYR A 61 -8.25 11.26 -17.61
CA TYR A 61 -9.03 11.80 -18.74
C TYR A 61 -10.23 12.64 -18.30
N MET A 62 -10.88 12.32 -17.17
CA MET A 62 -12.16 12.94 -16.83
C MET A 62 -12.07 14.40 -16.36
N PHE A 63 -10.90 14.85 -15.91
CA PHE A 63 -10.75 16.18 -15.30
C PHE A 63 -9.86 17.14 -16.12
N ALA A 64 -9.74 16.89 -17.43
CA ALA A 64 -9.05 17.82 -18.31
C ALA A 64 -9.75 19.20 -18.38
N ASP A 65 -11.08 19.20 -18.23
CA ASP A 65 -11.90 20.40 -18.09
C ASP A 65 -12.67 20.36 -16.76
N ASP A 66 -12.76 21.46 -16.04
CA ASP A 66 -13.41 21.61 -14.72
C ASP A 66 -14.93 21.29 -14.72
N THR A 67 -15.43 20.61 -15.74
CA THR A 67 -16.85 20.35 -15.96
C THR A 67 -17.10 18.89 -16.32
N LEU A 68 -17.87 18.19 -15.51
CA LEU A 68 -18.41 16.86 -15.80
C LEU A 68 -19.76 17.03 -16.51
N LYS A 69 -19.86 16.57 -17.75
CA LYS A 69 -21.09 16.60 -18.55
C LYS A 69 -21.91 15.34 -18.25
N LEU A 70 -23.05 15.50 -17.59
CA LEU A 70 -23.92 14.39 -17.18
C LEU A 70 -25.21 14.38 -17.98
N LEU A 71 -25.48 13.26 -18.65
CA LEU A 71 -26.77 12.99 -19.28
C LEU A 71 -27.62 12.11 -18.35
N ALA A 72 -28.76 12.64 -17.88
CA ALA A 72 -29.72 11.85 -17.11
C ALA A 72 -30.89 11.41 -18.01
N ILE A 73 -31.10 10.11 -18.17
CA ILE A 73 -32.18 9.52 -18.98
C ILE A 73 -33.16 8.85 -18.03
N LEU A 74 -34.44 9.27 -18.08
CA LEU A 74 -35.48 8.71 -17.25
C LEU A 74 -36.12 7.51 -17.96
N VAL A 75 -36.26 6.38 -17.22
CA VAL A 75 -36.75 5.12 -17.76
C VAL A 75 -37.88 4.58 -16.89
N ASP A 76 -39.03 4.31 -17.50
CA ASP A 76 -40.16 3.62 -16.85
C ASP A 76 -40.67 2.46 -17.69
N TRP A 77 -41.61 1.69 -17.16
CA TRP A 77 -42.23 0.56 -17.80
C TRP A 77 -43.76 0.70 -17.75
N ASP A 78 -44.45 0.13 -18.73
CA ASP A 78 -45.91 0.13 -18.76
C ASP A 78 -46.52 -0.48 -17.50
N ASP A 79 -45.89 -1.49 -16.91
CA ASP A 79 -46.34 -2.17 -15.69
C ASP A 79 -45.73 -1.53 -14.40
N ARG A 80 -44.78 -0.59 -14.55
CA ARG A 80 -44.17 0.16 -13.46
C ARG A 80 -43.92 1.63 -13.86
N PRO A 81 -45.01 2.43 -13.93
CA PRO A 81 -44.90 3.84 -14.33
C PRO A 81 -44.19 4.67 -13.26
N HIS A 82 -43.57 5.77 -13.69
CA HIS A 82 -42.88 6.71 -12.81
C HIS A 82 -43.85 7.42 -11.83
N LEU A 83 -43.30 7.86 -10.71
CA LEU A 83 -44.01 8.58 -9.63
C LEU A 83 -43.78 10.08 -9.67
N TYR A 84 -42.65 10.51 -10.23
CA TYR A 84 -42.21 11.91 -10.17
C TYR A 84 -42.01 12.51 -11.57
N ALA A 85 -42.44 13.77 -11.69
CA ALA A 85 -42.20 14.52 -12.91
C ALA A 85 -40.70 14.82 -13.10
N LYS A 86 -40.27 14.88 -14.36
CA LYS A 86 -38.91 15.17 -14.80
C LYS A 86 -38.25 16.33 -14.06
N GLU A 87 -38.98 17.42 -13.84
CA GLU A 87 -38.51 18.67 -13.21
C GLU A 87 -38.06 18.45 -11.75
N ARG A 88 -38.61 17.44 -11.08
CA ARG A 88 -38.19 17.08 -9.72
C ARG A 88 -36.81 16.41 -9.74
N LEU A 89 -36.56 15.56 -10.70
CA LEU A 89 -35.28 14.88 -10.90
C LEU A 89 -34.22 15.85 -11.43
N ASP A 90 -34.60 16.78 -12.32
CA ASP A 90 -33.72 17.85 -12.77
C ASP A 90 -33.24 18.71 -11.58
N THR A 91 -34.16 19.06 -10.69
CA THR A 91 -33.82 19.80 -9.46
C THR A 91 -32.93 18.99 -8.54
N LEU A 92 -33.16 17.68 -8.39
CA LEU A 92 -32.36 16.78 -7.55
C LEU A 92 -30.92 16.66 -8.05
N ILE A 93 -30.73 16.62 -9.37
CA ILE A 93 -29.41 16.39 -9.97
C ILE A 93 -28.66 17.72 -10.20
N PHE A 94 -29.29 18.72 -10.85
CA PHE A 94 -28.60 19.88 -11.40
C PHE A 94 -28.81 21.20 -10.68
N SER A 95 -29.71 21.30 -9.68
CA SER A 95 -29.91 22.56 -8.97
C SER A 95 -28.69 22.93 -8.12
N ARG A 96 -28.57 24.24 -7.79
CA ARG A 96 -27.52 24.76 -6.92
C ARG A 96 -28.11 25.54 -5.77
N GLY A 97 -27.84 25.10 -4.55
CA GLY A 97 -28.30 25.78 -3.34
C GLY A 97 -29.83 25.83 -3.17
N VAL A 98 -30.58 25.05 -3.92
CA VAL A 98 -32.08 25.05 -3.91
C VAL A 98 -32.60 24.06 -2.87
N LEU A 99 -32.01 22.86 -2.81
CA LEU A 99 -32.45 21.81 -1.90
C LEU A 99 -31.73 21.95 -0.55
N PRO A 100 -32.45 21.80 0.57
CA PRO A 100 -31.82 21.81 1.90
C PRO A 100 -30.73 20.77 2.06
N GLY A 101 -30.96 19.53 1.58
CA GLY A 101 -30.00 18.44 1.56
C GLY A 101 -28.96 18.52 0.43
N GLY A 102 -29.03 19.52 -0.45
CA GLY A 102 -28.18 19.63 -1.63
C GLY A 102 -28.67 18.80 -2.82
N SER A 103 -28.08 19.08 -3.97
CA SER A 103 -28.22 18.34 -5.22
C SER A 103 -26.95 17.53 -5.48
N VAL A 104 -26.95 16.67 -6.51
CA VAL A 104 -25.73 16.00 -6.99
C VAL A 104 -24.67 17.02 -7.40
N THR A 105 -25.06 18.12 -8.07
CA THR A 105 -24.16 19.22 -8.42
C THR A 105 -23.55 19.88 -7.17
N ASP A 106 -24.37 20.20 -6.16
CA ASP A 106 -23.90 20.79 -4.90
C ASP A 106 -22.87 19.87 -4.22
N TYR A 107 -23.11 18.56 -4.23
CA TYR A 107 -22.21 17.57 -3.63
C TYR A 107 -20.85 17.54 -4.35
N VAL A 108 -20.86 17.37 -5.66
CA VAL A 108 -19.61 17.29 -6.44
C VAL A 108 -18.80 18.59 -6.32
N GLU A 109 -19.46 19.75 -6.38
CA GLU A 109 -18.80 21.03 -6.19
C GLU A 109 -18.16 21.17 -4.79
N GLU A 110 -18.81 20.70 -3.73
CA GLU A 110 -18.28 20.76 -2.37
C GLU A 110 -17.10 19.78 -2.20
N VAL A 111 -17.27 18.49 -2.52
CA VAL A 111 -16.22 17.49 -2.28
C VAL A 111 -14.98 17.68 -3.15
N SER A 112 -15.13 18.37 -4.29
CA SER A 112 -14.04 18.75 -5.19
C SER A 112 -13.44 20.14 -4.91
N TYR A 113 -13.96 20.86 -3.90
CA TYR A 113 -13.58 22.26 -3.59
C TYR A 113 -13.81 23.22 -4.75
N GLY A 114 -14.87 23.00 -5.53
CA GLY A 114 -15.18 23.76 -6.73
C GLY A 114 -14.29 23.49 -7.92
N LYS A 115 -13.42 22.49 -7.86
CA LYS A 115 -12.57 22.09 -9.00
C LYS A 115 -13.37 21.45 -10.12
N VAL A 116 -14.48 20.80 -9.78
CA VAL A 116 -15.37 20.13 -10.73
C VAL A 116 -16.80 20.61 -10.53
N THR A 117 -17.48 20.93 -11.62
CA THR A 117 -18.90 21.22 -11.64
C THR A 117 -19.64 20.24 -12.52
N VAL A 118 -20.86 19.82 -12.10
CA VAL A 118 -21.72 18.95 -12.92
C VAL A 118 -22.64 19.83 -13.77
N ARG A 119 -22.69 19.57 -15.05
CA ARG A 119 -23.59 20.24 -16.00
C ARG A 119 -24.23 19.21 -16.91
N GLY A 120 -25.51 19.40 -17.23
CA GLY A 120 -26.21 18.49 -18.11
C GLY A 120 -27.69 18.74 -18.14
N ASN A 121 -28.41 17.76 -18.59
CA ASN A 121 -29.86 17.81 -18.73
C ASN A 121 -30.49 16.47 -18.34
N VAL A 122 -31.73 16.53 -17.85
CA VAL A 122 -32.59 15.36 -17.72
C VAL A 122 -33.36 15.20 -19.03
N PHE A 123 -33.21 14.07 -19.70
CA PHE A 123 -34.08 13.67 -20.79
C PHE A 123 -35.33 12.99 -20.23
N GLY A 124 -36.50 13.30 -20.78
CA GLY A 124 -37.80 12.86 -20.25
C GLY A 124 -37.99 11.32 -20.21
N TRP A 125 -39.08 10.91 -19.63
CA TRP A 125 -39.39 9.50 -19.44
C TRP A 125 -39.47 8.76 -20.77
N HIS A 126 -38.66 7.72 -20.90
CA HIS A 126 -38.72 6.73 -21.96
C HIS A 126 -39.40 5.47 -21.41
N THR A 127 -40.57 5.13 -21.95
CA THR A 127 -41.33 3.97 -21.51
C THR A 127 -40.86 2.72 -22.24
N VAL A 128 -40.35 1.73 -21.53
CA VAL A 128 -40.03 0.41 -22.02
C VAL A 128 -41.30 -0.42 -22.14
N LEU A 129 -41.54 -0.99 -23.32
CA LEU A 129 -42.76 -1.75 -23.58
C LEU A 129 -42.72 -3.20 -23.08
N ASP A 130 -41.51 -3.72 -22.83
CA ASP A 130 -41.33 -5.01 -22.19
C ASP A 130 -41.67 -4.92 -20.69
N PRO A 131 -42.15 -6.02 -20.06
CA PRO A 131 -42.40 -6.04 -18.64
C PRO A 131 -41.15 -5.71 -17.84
N TYR A 132 -41.34 -5.03 -16.68
CA TYR A 132 -40.27 -4.72 -15.75
C TYR A 132 -39.46 -5.96 -15.40
N ASN A 133 -38.13 -5.84 -15.51
CA ASN A 133 -37.20 -6.94 -15.30
C ASN A 133 -35.96 -6.43 -14.49
N PRO A 134 -35.63 -7.04 -13.34
CA PRO A 134 -34.44 -6.71 -12.58
C PRO A 134 -33.12 -6.78 -13.35
N GLY A 135 -33.03 -7.63 -14.36
CA GLY A 135 -31.87 -7.77 -15.24
C GLY A 135 -31.98 -6.96 -16.54
N PHE A 136 -32.70 -5.82 -16.53
CA PHE A 136 -32.89 -5.01 -17.73
C PHE A 136 -31.57 -4.39 -18.22
N ASP A 137 -31.33 -4.48 -19.53
CA ASP A 137 -30.17 -3.86 -20.18
C ASP A 137 -30.48 -2.41 -20.56
N PHE A 138 -30.03 -1.48 -19.73
CA PHE A 138 -30.24 -0.04 -19.95
C PHE A 138 -29.54 0.47 -21.22
N THR A 139 -28.55 -0.22 -21.77
CA THR A 139 -27.87 0.24 -22.99
C THR A 139 -28.81 0.23 -24.20
N THR A 140 -29.86 -0.60 -24.19
CA THR A 140 -30.88 -0.65 -25.25
C THR A 140 -31.71 0.64 -25.32
N VAL A 141 -31.79 1.40 -24.24
CA VAL A 141 -32.47 2.70 -24.19
C VAL A 141 -31.72 3.73 -25.02
N LEU A 142 -30.37 3.65 -25.07
CA LEU A 142 -29.55 4.61 -25.83
C LEU A 142 -29.93 4.63 -27.32
N ASP A 143 -30.10 3.46 -27.93
CA ASP A 143 -30.53 3.33 -29.34
C ASP A 143 -31.91 3.96 -29.54
N ALA A 144 -32.81 3.81 -28.58
CA ALA A 144 -34.16 4.33 -28.67
C ALA A 144 -34.26 5.86 -28.54
N VAL A 145 -33.35 6.45 -27.76
CA VAL A 145 -33.33 7.91 -27.49
C VAL A 145 -32.37 8.67 -28.40
N ASP A 146 -31.44 8.01 -29.07
CA ASP A 146 -30.43 8.61 -29.98
C ASP A 146 -31.04 9.63 -30.96
N PRO A 147 -32.18 9.37 -31.63
CA PRO A 147 -32.76 10.36 -32.53
C PRO A 147 -33.22 11.66 -31.89
N GLN A 148 -33.21 11.76 -30.56
CA GLN A 148 -33.76 12.88 -29.77
C GLN A 148 -32.70 13.58 -28.93
N ILE A 149 -31.52 12.98 -28.80
CA ILE A 149 -30.40 13.48 -27.96
C ILE A 149 -29.18 13.66 -28.86
N ASP A 150 -28.55 14.84 -28.77
CA ASP A 150 -27.23 15.08 -29.35
C ASP A 150 -26.17 14.71 -28.30
N PHE A 151 -25.62 13.51 -28.39
CA PHE A 151 -24.64 12.97 -27.45
C PHE A 151 -23.32 13.74 -27.45
N SER A 152 -23.00 14.45 -28.54
CA SER A 152 -21.78 15.26 -28.62
C SER A 152 -21.75 16.41 -27.60
N GLN A 153 -22.89 16.83 -27.08
CA GLN A 153 -22.98 17.85 -26.03
C GLN A 153 -22.48 17.38 -24.65
N TYR A 154 -22.33 16.04 -24.48
CA TYR A 154 -21.94 15.42 -23.21
C TYR A 154 -20.51 14.89 -23.20
N ASP A 155 -19.71 15.28 -24.18
CA ASP A 155 -18.26 15.12 -24.23
C ASP A 155 -17.61 16.44 -23.77
N GLY A 156 -17.32 16.54 -22.46
CA GLY A 156 -16.80 17.79 -21.87
C GLY A 156 -15.30 17.96 -22.10
N ASN A 157 -14.56 16.88 -22.14
CA ASN A 157 -13.11 16.87 -22.32
C ASN A 157 -12.65 16.67 -23.77
N HIS A 158 -13.61 16.51 -24.72
CA HIS A 158 -13.38 16.34 -26.16
C HIS A 158 -12.55 15.10 -26.52
N ASP A 159 -12.73 14.01 -25.80
CA ASP A 159 -12.03 12.73 -26.03
C ASP A 159 -12.78 11.73 -26.93
N GLY A 160 -13.97 12.12 -27.39
CA GLY A 160 -14.85 11.28 -28.22
C GLY A 160 -15.75 10.35 -27.42
N ASN A 161 -15.85 10.56 -26.12
CA ASN A 161 -16.71 9.79 -25.24
C ASN A 161 -17.66 10.70 -24.47
N VAL A 162 -18.84 10.22 -24.16
CA VAL A 162 -19.75 10.84 -23.19
C VAL A 162 -19.14 10.72 -21.79
N ASP A 163 -19.05 11.83 -21.03
CA ASP A 163 -18.42 11.84 -19.71
C ASP A 163 -19.14 10.91 -18.72
N ALA A 164 -20.46 11.02 -18.62
CA ALA A 164 -21.28 10.15 -17.76
C ALA A 164 -22.73 10.11 -18.20
N VAL A 165 -23.35 8.94 -18.05
CA VAL A 165 -24.81 8.74 -18.21
C VAL A 165 -25.37 8.17 -16.92
N VAL A 166 -26.49 8.73 -16.44
CA VAL A 166 -27.30 8.14 -15.36
C VAL A 166 -28.69 7.74 -15.91
N PHE A 167 -29.04 6.47 -15.78
CA PHE A 167 -30.40 6.01 -16.01
C PHE A 167 -31.18 6.11 -14.71
N VAL A 168 -32.15 7.02 -14.66
CA VAL A 168 -33.04 7.14 -13.51
C VAL A 168 -34.26 6.29 -13.80
N ARG A 169 -34.39 5.20 -13.06
CA ARG A 169 -35.47 4.23 -13.24
C ARG A 169 -36.66 4.50 -12.33
N SER A 170 -37.86 4.17 -12.80
CA SER A 170 -39.09 4.27 -12.02
C SER A 170 -39.08 3.33 -10.80
N GLY A 171 -39.72 3.76 -9.73
CA GLY A 171 -39.86 3.00 -8.49
C GLY A 171 -38.66 3.08 -7.56
N THR A 172 -38.59 2.09 -6.67
CA THR A 172 -37.56 1.98 -5.61
C THR A 172 -36.36 1.14 -6.03
N GLY A 173 -35.24 1.31 -5.34
CA GLY A 173 -34.07 0.45 -5.49
C GLY A 173 -34.05 -0.69 -4.49
N GLN A 174 -33.47 -1.82 -4.83
CA GLN A 174 -33.40 -2.98 -3.95
C GLN A 174 -32.54 -2.70 -2.73
N GLU A 175 -31.56 -1.82 -2.82
CA GLU A 175 -30.69 -1.37 -1.74
C GLU A 175 -31.48 -0.75 -0.57
N ASP A 176 -32.63 -0.11 -0.87
CA ASP A 176 -33.50 0.51 0.12
C ASP A 176 -34.75 -0.34 0.38
N SER A 177 -35.34 -0.97 -0.65
CA SER A 177 -36.59 -1.72 -0.52
C SER A 177 -36.40 -3.13 0.04
N HIS A 178 -35.19 -3.70 -0.12
CA HIS A 178 -34.89 -5.12 0.12
C HIS A 178 -35.80 -6.10 -0.65
N ASP A 179 -36.58 -5.60 -1.64
CA ASP A 179 -37.40 -6.44 -2.50
C ASP A 179 -36.53 -7.00 -3.63
N PRO A 180 -36.40 -8.33 -3.74
CA PRO A 180 -35.57 -8.96 -4.77
C PRO A 180 -36.06 -8.74 -6.20
N VAL A 181 -37.26 -8.19 -6.40
CA VAL A 181 -37.73 -7.80 -7.74
C VAL A 181 -37.28 -6.39 -8.14
N ASP A 182 -36.85 -5.58 -7.20
CA ASP A 182 -36.31 -4.26 -7.50
C ASP A 182 -34.90 -4.34 -8.07
N ILE A 183 -34.55 -3.42 -8.96
CA ILE A 183 -33.21 -3.32 -9.52
C ILE A 183 -32.29 -2.73 -8.45
N TRP A 184 -31.12 -3.35 -8.21
CA TRP A 184 -30.04 -2.76 -7.43
C TRP A 184 -29.41 -1.61 -8.22
N SER A 185 -29.01 -0.52 -7.56
CA SER A 185 -28.23 0.54 -8.21
C SER A 185 -26.84 0.05 -8.51
N TYR A 186 -26.27 0.47 -9.63
CA TYR A 186 -24.95 0.06 -10.04
C TYR A 186 -24.34 1.03 -11.06
N ALA A 187 -23.01 1.03 -11.15
CA ALA A 187 -22.27 1.63 -12.22
C ALA A 187 -21.64 0.58 -13.14
N TYR A 188 -21.52 0.92 -14.41
CA TYR A 188 -20.86 0.08 -15.41
C TYR A 188 -19.83 0.87 -16.19
N ILE A 189 -18.61 0.33 -16.30
CA ILE A 189 -17.49 0.98 -16.96
C ILE A 189 -16.91 0.05 -18.03
N TYR A 190 -16.88 0.53 -19.26
CA TYR A 190 -16.14 -0.09 -20.37
C TYR A 190 -14.72 0.48 -20.46
N PRO A 191 -13.75 -0.27 -21.03
CA PRO A 191 -12.46 0.30 -21.42
C PRO A 191 -12.63 1.51 -22.36
N LEU A 192 -11.71 2.46 -22.28
CA LEU A 192 -11.74 3.66 -23.13
C LEU A 192 -11.87 3.31 -24.61
N GLY A 193 -12.76 4.02 -25.30
CA GLY A 193 -13.07 3.78 -26.71
C GLY A 193 -13.93 2.55 -26.97
N GLN A 194 -14.45 1.90 -25.91
CA GLN A 194 -15.42 0.80 -25.99
C GLN A 194 -16.74 1.25 -25.35
N GLY A 195 -17.76 0.38 -25.46
CA GLY A 195 -19.10 0.66 -24.94
C GLY A 195 -20.14 0.81 -26.04
N PRO A 196 -21.40 1.15 -25.69
CA PRO A 196 -22.45 1.45 -26.63
C PRO A 196 -22.11 2.64 -27.53
N GLY A 197 -22.62 2.64 -28.75
CA GLY A 197 -22.43 3.71 -29.74
C GLY A 197 -21.72 3.20 -30.99
N PRO A 198 -21.22 4.11 -31.90
CA PRO A 198 -21.20 5.55 -31.65
C PRO A 198 -22.57 6.23 -31.88
N PHE A 199 -22.94 7.14 -30.97
CA PHE A 199 -24.09 8.04 -31.08
C PHE A 199 -23.54 9.46 -31.35
N ASP A 200 -23.93 10.10 -32.45
CA ASP A 200 -23.34 11.38 -32.90
C ASP A 200 -21.81 11.40 -32.92
N GLY A 201 -21.20 10.23 -33.11
CA GLY A 201 -19.74 10.05 -33.11
C GLY A 201 -19.15 9.79 -31.73
N MET A 202 -19.94 9.79 -30.66
CA MET A 202 -19.52 9.57 -29.27
C MET A 202 -19.76 8.12 -28.82
N MET A 203 -18.84 7.57 -28.05
CA MET A 203 -19.06 6.32 -27.31
C MET A 203 -19.64 6.63 -25.92
N VAL A 204 -20.36 5.68 -25.33
CA VAL A 204 -20.85 5.77 -23.96
C VAL A 204 -20.13 4.73 -23.10
N PRO A 205 -18.89 5.02 -22.66
CA PRO A 205 -18.08 4.04 -21.94
C PRO A 205 -18.49 3.87 -20.47
N ARG A 206 -19.35 4.75 -19.95
CA ARG A 206 -19.73 4.75 -18.54
C ARG A 206 -21.18 5.13 -18.37
N PHE A 207 -21.85 4.37 -17.52
CA PHE A 207 -23.18 4.71 -17.07
C PHE A 207 -23.41 4.18 -15.66
N ASN A 208 -24.39 4.75 -15.00
CA ASN A 208 -24.93 4.21 -13.74
C ASN A 208 -26.46 4.17 -13.78
N THR A 209 -27.06 3.44 -12.86
CA THR A 209 -28.50 3.42 -12.67
C THR A 209 -28.88 3.71 -11.24
N SER A 210 -29.88 4.57 -11.05
CA SER A 210 -30.37 4.98 -9.74
C SER A 210 -31.92 5.06 -9.75
N PRO A 211 -32.60 4.75 -8.65
CA PRO A 211 -34.06 4.81 -8.58
C PRO A 211 -34.55 6.24 -8.41
N GLU A 212 -35.75 6.54 -8.95
CA GLU A 212 -36.40 7.84 -8.70
C GLU A 212 -36.90 7.99 -7.25
N ALA A 213 -37.15 6.87 -6.58
CA ALA A 213 -37.87 6.84 -5.32
C ALA A 213 -37.20 5.89 -4.31
N ARG A 214 -37.49 6.09 -3.05
CA ARG A 214 -37.11 5.22 -1.95
C ARG A 214 -38.29 4.99 -1.01
N PRO A 215 -38.35 3.86 -0.28
CA PRO A 215 -39.37 3.67 0.75
C PRO A 215 -39.17 4.68 1.90
N LEU A 216 -40.25 5.12 2.48
CA LEU A 216 -40.22 5.83 3.73
C LEU A 216 -40.29 4.83 4.88
N HIS A 217 -39.20 4.70 5.61
CA HIS A 217 -39.15 3.84 6.78
C HIS A 217 -39.84 4.47 7.99
N ASP A 218 -40.46 3.63 8.83
CA ASP A 218 -41.01 4.11 10.10
C ASP A 218 -39.87 4.62 10.99
N SER A 219 -40.09 5.81 11.53
CA SER A 219 -39.13 6.47 12.42
C SER A 219 -38.86 5.71 13.72
N LEU A 220 -39.72 4.81 14.11
CA LEU A 220 -39.62 4.04 15.36
C LEU A 220 -39.17 2.59 15.11
N ASN A 221 -39.36 2.11 13.91
CA ASN A 221 -38.95 0.75 13.51
C ASN A 221 -38.50 0.76 12.04
N PRO A 222 -37.23 0.99 11.77
CA PRO A 222 -36.69 1.10 10.40
C PRO A 222 -36.83 -0.17 9.54
N GLN A 223 -37.16 -1.31 10.13
CA GLN A 223 -37.48 -2.52 9.38
C GLN A 223 -38.98 -2.57 8.98
N ASP A 224 -39.82 -1.70 9.54
CA ASP A 224 -41.20 -1.61 9.13
C ASP A 224 -41.33 -0.51 8.08
N PHE A 225 -41.53 -0.91 6.85
CA PHE A 225 -41.86 -0.01 5.77
C PHE A 225 -43.27 0.54 6.01
N SER A 226 -43.42 1.87 6.04
CA SER A 226 -44.73 2.50 6.12
C SER A 226 -45.62 2.23 4.92
N GLY A 227 -45.07 1.63 3.85
CA GLY A 227 -45.71 1.47 2.56
C GLY A 227 -45.77 2.75 1.74
N GLU A 228 -45.31 3.87 2.31
CA GLU A 228 -45.19 5.15 1.61
C GLU A 228 -43.84 5.25 0.92
N VAL A 229 -43.83 5.79 -0.30
CA VAL A 229 -42.64 5.96 -1.13
C VAL A 229 -42.42 7.44 -1.37
N VAL A 230 -41.21 7.92 -1.18
CA VAL A 230 -40.82 9.34 -1.34
C VAL A 230 -39.78 9.48 -2.44
N LEU A 231 -39.59 10.70 -2.97
CA LEU A 231 -38.51 11.01 -3.90
C LEU A 231 -37.17 10.58 -3.28
N ASN A 232 -36.35 9.95 -4.07
CA ASN A 232 -35.02 9.54 -3.59
C ASN A 232 -34.16 10.76 -3.21
N ASN A 233 -33.17 10.53 -2.38
CA ASN A 233 -32.15 11.52 -2.06
C ASN A 233 -30.93 11.38 -3.00
N ILE A 234 -29.98 12.30 -2.88
CA ILE A 234 -28.80 12.33 -3.77
C ILE A 234 -27.75 11.28 -3.43
N ARG A 235 -27.90 10.55 -2.34
CA ARG A 235 -26.86 9.66 -1.81
C ARG A 235 -26.41 8.60 -2.83
N VAL A 236 -27.36 7.79 -3.30
CA VAL A 236 -27.09 6.73 -4.30
C VAL A 236 -26.57 7.35 -5.60
N TYR A 237 -27.17 8.44 -6.06
CA TYR A 237 -26.72 9.16 -7.25
C TYR A 237 -25.26 9.61 -7.14
N CYS A 238 -24.86 10.14 -6.00
CA CYS A 238 -23.49 10.58 -5.77
C CYS A 238 -22.53 9.40 -5.67
N HIS A 239 -22.91 8.32 -4.99
CA HIS A 239 -22.09 7.10 -4.90
C HIS A 239 -21.83 6.54 -6.29
N GLU A 240 -22.87 6.27 -7.05
CA GLU A 240 -22.77 5.70 -8.41
C GLU A 240 -22.03 6.65 -9.38
N LEU A 241 -22.20 7.96 -9.24
CA LEU A 241 -21.46 8.92 -10.04
C LEU A 241 -19.97 8.91 -9.71
N MET A 242 -19.58 8.68 -8.45
CA MET A 242 -18.17 8.58 -8.09
C MET A 242 -17.48 7.35 -8.71
N HIS A 243 -18.22 6.28 -8.97
CA HIS A 243 -17.71 5.18 -9.81
C HIS A 243 -17.40 5.65 -11.24
N ASN A 244 -18.28 6.45 -11.83
CA ASN A 244 -18.04 6.97 -13.18
C ASN A 244 -16.79 7.86 -13.25
N VAL A 245 -16.38 8.50 -12.15
CA VAL A 245 -15.11 9.23 -12.06
C VAL A 245 -13.92 8.35 -11.66
N GLY A 246 -14.10 7.04 -11.56
CA GLY A 246 -13.03 6.06 -11.41
C GLY A 246 -12.72 5.65 -9.96
N LEU A 247 -13.57 5.95 -9.00
CA LEU A 247 -13.40 5.49 -7.62
C LEU A 247 -13.99 4.09 -7.44
N PRO A 248 -13.27 3.17 -6.80
CA PRO A 248 -13.79 1.86 -6.44
C PRO A 248 -14.65 1.92 -5.18
N ASP A 249 -15.41 0.85 -4.94
CA ASP A 249 -15.98 0.63 -3.63
C ASP A 249 -14.91 0.40 -2.56
N LEU A 250 -15.17 0.94 -1.37
CA LEU A 250 -14.29 0.81 -0.21
C LEU A 250 -14.96 0.02 0.93
N TYR A 251 -15.95 -0.80 0.60
CA TYR A 251 -16.52 -1.83 1.49
C TYR A 251 -16.22 -3.24 0.97
N ASP A 252 -16.38 -4.24 1.83
CA ASP A 252 -16.13 -5.65 1.48
C ASP A 252 -17.37 -6.26 0.82
N TYR A 253 -17.22 -6.71 -0.43
CA TYR A 253 -18.30 -7.37 -1.20
C TYR A 253 -18.58 -8.78 -0.75
N ASP A 254 -17.56 -9.52 -0.35
CA ASP A 254 -17.71 -10.96 -0.19
C ASP A 254 -17.88 -11.40 1.26
N GLN A 255 -17.75 -10.48 2.22
CA GLN A 255 -17.88 -10.70 3.67
C GLN A 255 -17.04 -11.91 4.16
N LYS A 256 -15.98 -12.28 3.42
CA LYS A 256 -15.16 -13.46 3.67
C LYS A 256 -13.81 -13.15 4.30
N LEU A 257 -13.40 -11.88 4.37
CA LEU A 257 -12.22 -11.49 5.09
C LEU A 257 -12.44 -11.64 6.59
N THR A 258 -12.52 -12.90 7.04
CA THR A 258 -12.29 -13.20 8.46
C THR A 258 -10.81 -12.96 8.73
N VAL A 259 -10.41 -11.72 8.87
CA VAL A 259 -9.05 -11.34 9.28
C VAL A 259 -8.92 -11.66 10.76
N SER A 260 -8.79 -12.95 11.05
CA SER A 260 -8.80 -13.50 12.41
C SER A 260 -7.54 -13.22 13.20
N THR A 261 -6.54 -12.53 12.68
CA THR A 261 -5.24 -12.48 13.35
C THR A 261 -4.72 -11.10 13.72
N PHE A 262 -5.23 -10.01 13.16
CA PHE A 262 -4.71 -8.69 13.49
C PHE A 262 -5.74 -7.62 13.82
N TYR A 263 -6.95 -7.63 13.25
CA TYR A 263 -7.86 -6.51 13.41
C TYR A 263 -9.26 -6.85 13.90
N THR A 264 -9.85 -7.97 13.57
CA THR A 264 -11.17 -8.33 14.11
C THR A 264 -11.41 -9.81 14.19
N PRO A 265 -11.60 -10.35 15.36
CA PRO A 265 -12.26 -11.62 15.48
C PRO A 265 -13.78 -11.41 15.42
N ASN A 266 -14.42 -11.90 14.40
CA ASN A 266 -15.88 -12.03 14.26
C ASN A 266 -16.71 -10.79 13.98
N ASP A 267 -16.27 -9.84 13.19
CA ASP A 267 -17.21 -8.84 12.71
C ASP A 267 -17.95 -9.33 11.47
N ALA A 268 -19.21 -9.64 11.69
CA ALA A 268 -20.20 -9.85 10.63
C ALA A 268 -20.55 -8.54 9.88
N ASN A 269 -19.81 -7.44 10.13
CA ASN A 269 -20.02 -6.12 9.57
C ASN A 269 -18.68 -5.54 9.11
N ASP A 270 -18.16 -6.08 8.02
CA ASP A 270 -16.88 -5.67 7.44
C ASP A 270 -17.01 -4.34 6.69
N HIS A 271 -17.00 -3.25 7.44
CA HIS A 271 -17.07 -1.89 6.90
C HIS A 271 -15.78 -1.12 7.22
N PRO A 272 -14.70 -1.31 6.47
CA PRO A 272 -13.37 -0.80 6.81
C PRO A 272 -13.28 0.73 6.88
N LEU A 273 -14.17 1.45 6.21
CA LEU A 273 -14.28 2.92 6.25
C LEU A 273 -15.56 3.42 6.91
N TYR A 274 -16.44 2.54 7.34
CA TYR A 274 -17.72 2.91 7.92
C TYR A 274 -18.44 4.02 7.12
N ASP A 275 -19.04 4.96 7.82
CA ASP A 275 -19.70 6.13 7.25
C ASP A 275 -18.75 7.29 6.88
N TRP A 276 -17.43 7.13 7.03
CA TRP A 276 -16.47 8.19 6.75
C TRP A 276 -16.22 8.48 5.27
N CYS A 277 -16.75 7.63 4.39
CA CYS A 277 -16.63 7.80 2.96
C CYS A 277 -17.89 7.35 2.25
N ILE A 278 -18.36 8.12 1.26
CA ILE A 278 -19.51 7.73 0.43
C ILE A 278 -19.23 6.45 -0.34
N MET A 279 -17.96 6.16 -0.71
CA MET A 279 -17.54 4.93 -1.36
C MET A 279 -17.41 3.74 -0.39
N GLY A 280 -17.46 4.00 0.91
CA GLY A 280 -17.69 3.00 1.95
C GLY A 280 -19.18 2.87 2.24
N TYR A 281 -19.53 2.78 3.52
CA TYR A 281 -20.93 2.69 3.94
C TYR A 281 -21.65 4.04 4.05
N GLY A 282 -20.94 5.16 3.89
CA GLY A 282 -21.50 6.51 3.93
C GLY A 282 -22.55 6.81 2.86
N GLY A 283 -22.61 5.96 1.82
CA GLY A 283 -23.70 5.92 0.85
C GLY A 283 -24.96 5.22 1.37
N TYR A 284 -24.82 4.19 2.23
CA TYR A 284 -25.89 3.30 2.69
C TYR A 284 -26.10 3.30 4.20
N GLY A 285 -25.37 4.12 4.96
CA GLY A 285 -25.33 4.11 6.41
C GLY A 285 -26.72 3.99 7.06
N ILE A 286 -26.79 3.44 8.25
CA ILE A 286 -28.05 3.21 9.01
C ILE A 286 -28.80 4.51 9.26
N LEU A 287 -28.11 5.64 9.21
CA LEU A 287 -28.72 6.96 9.10
C LEU A 287 -29.43 7.17 7.76
N SER A 288 -29.26 6.26 6.79
CA SER A 288 -29.92 6.28 5.49
C SER A 288 -31.45 6.40 5.60
N ILE A 289 -31.99 5.94 6.69
CA ILE A 289 -33.42 6.00 6.97
C ILE A 289 -33.88 7.43 7.08
N ARG A 290 -32.97 8.37 7.41
CA ARG A 290 -33.35 9.78 7.69
C ARG A 290 -32.38 10.83 7.19
N SER A 291 -31.10 10.51 6.98
CA SER A 291 -30.15 11.45 6.42
C SER A 291 -30.41 11.65 4.93
N THR A 292 -30.63 12.88 4.54
CA THR A 292 -30.72 13.29 3.14
C THR A 292 -29.35 13.60 2.55
N ASN A 293 -28.32 13.62 3.39
CA ASN A 293 -26.98 14.06 3.03
C ASN A 293 -26.01 12.89 2.97
N PRO A 294 -25.32 12.71 1.85
CA PRO A 294 -24.20 11.75 1.74
C PRO A 294 -23.01 12.20 2.58
N SER A 295 -22.18 11.25 3.00
CA SER A 295 -20.89 11.55 3.60
C SER A 295 -19.93 12.14 2.56
N HIS A 296 -18.94 12.89 3.00
CA HIS A 296 -17.82 13.31 2.16
C HIS A 296 -17.01 12.10 1.67
N LEU A 297 -16.24 12.30 0.59
CA LEU A 297 -15.18 11.39 0.23
C LEU A 297 -14.05 11.42 1.27
N CYS A 298 -13.46 10.26 1.61
CA CYS A 298 -12.27 10.20 2.45
C CYS A 298 -11.04 10.75 1.72
N GLY A 299 -9.98 11.05 2.46
CA GLY A 299 -8.74 11.61 1.94
C GLY A 299 -8.12 10.75 0.85
N TRP A 300 -8.16 9.42 1.00
CA TRP A 300 -7.69 8.51 -0.04
C TRP A 300 -8.45 8.71 -1.35
N SER A 301 -9.78 8.67 -1.33
CA SER A 301 -10.62 8.86 -2.52
C SER A 301 -10.37 10.21 -3.19
N LYS A 302 -10.29 11.30 -2.40
CA LYS A 302 -9.99 12.63 -2.91
C LYS A 302 -8.61 12.73 -3.55
N SER A 303 -7.63 12.02 -3.00
CA SER A 303 -6.27 11.99 -3.56
C SER A 303 -6.21 11.19 -4.86
N GLN A 304 -6.96 10.09 -4.97
CA GLN A 304 -7.03 9.28 -6.18
C GLN A 304 -7.54 10.09 -7.38
N VAL A 305 -8.56 10.93 -7.16
CA VAL A 305 -9.12 11.79 -8.22
C VAL A 305 -8.42 13.15 -8.36
N GLY A 306 -7.32 13.38 -7.63
CA GLY A 306 -6.51 14.60 -7.75
C GLY A 306 -7.14 15.87 -7.14
N TRP A 307 -8.19 15.72 -6.32
CA TRP A 307 -8.82 16.87 -5.67
C TRP A 307 -8.02 17.38 -4.47
N VAL A 308 -7.27 16.49 -3.81
CA VAL A 308 -6.32 16.81 -2.76
C VAL A 308 -4.98 16.15 -3.09
N THR A 309 -3.89 16.87 -2.87
CA THR A 309 -2.54 16.30 -2.95
C THR A 309 -2.02 16.11 -1.53
N PRO A 310 -1.71 14.88 -1.11
CA PRO A 310 -1.15 14.65 0.21
C PRO A 310 0.21 15.32 0.38
N THR A 311 0.45 15.93 1.54
CA THR A 311 1.80 16.32 1.96
C THR A 311 2.48 15.09 2.55
N VAL A 312 3.61 14.68 1.99
CA VAL A 312 4.37 13.53 2.49
C VAL A 312 5.25 13.98 3.64
N LEU A 313 5.18 13.26 4.77
CA LEU A 313 6.11 13.38 5.89
C LEU A 313 6.88 12.06 5.98
N ASP A 314 8.19 12.13 6.02
CA ASP A 314 9.05 10.95 6.02
C ASP A 314 10.28 11.17 6.91
N GLY A 315 10.52 10.23 7.80
CA GLY A 315 11.77 10.04 8.54
C GLY A 315 12.05 10.98 9.70
N GLY A 316 11.26 12.03 9.93
CA GLY A 316 11.59 13.10 10.85
C GLY A 316 10.61 13.31 12.00
N GLU A 317 10.75 14.47 12.63
CA GLU A 317 9.89 15.01 13.69
C GLU A 317 9.17 16.26 13.14
N TYR A 318 7.84 16.32 13.27
CA TYR A 318 7.04 17.36 12.65
C TYR A 318 5.95 17.88 13.58
N ASP A 319 5.86 19.20 13.72
CA ASP A 319 4.67 19.89 14.20
C ASP A 319 3.81 20.26 12.99
N VAL A 320 2.64 19.66 12.85
CA VAL A 320 1.77 19.86 11.69
C VAL A 320 0.46 20.56 12.03
N VAL A 321 -0.04 21.33 11.07
CA VAL A 321 -1.37 21.93 11.14
C VAL A 321 -2.21 21.34 10.00
N ILE A 322 -3.20 20.53 10.36
CA ILE A 322 -4.07 19.85 9.43
C ILE A 322 -5.39 20.63 9.32
N ASN A 323 -5.70 21.15 8.15
CA ASN A 323 -6.96 21.80 7.87
C ASN A 323 -8.09 20.76 7.74
N ASN A 324 -9.31 21.13 8.09
CA ASN A 324 -10.49 20.28 7.89
C ASN A 324 -10.64 19.93 6.40
N ILE A 325 -10.54 18.65 6.06
CA ILE A 325 -10.60 18.13 4.68
C ILE A 325 -11.99 18.31 4.04
N GLU A 326 -13.03 18.53 4.82
CA GLU A 326 -14.37 18.81 4.30
C GLU A 326 -14.48 20.21 3.70
N THR A 327 -13.60 21.13 4.12
CA THR A 327 -13.67 22.55 3.75
C THR A 327 -12.48 23.01 2.91
N PHE A 328 -11.29 22.42 3.13
CA PHE A 328 -10.04 22.87 2.53
C PHE A 328 -9.31 21.75 1.81
N ALA A 329 -8.82 22.02 0.61
CA ALA A 329 -7.95 21.10 -0.13
C ALA A 329 -6.49 21.16 0.35
N ASP A 330 -6.02 22.38 0.68
CA ASP A 330 -4.61 22.62 1.02
C ASP A 330 -4.32 22.29 2.48
N ASN A 331 -3.20 21.60 2.74
CA ASN A 331 -2.77 21.17 4.06
C ASN A 331 -3.85 20.39 4.83
N SER A 332 -4.67 19.62 4.14
CA SER A 332 -5.78 18.86 4.72
C SER A 332 -5.55 17.36 4.75
N LEU A 333 -4.53 16.88 4.05
CA LEU A 333 -4.17 15.47 3.96
C LEU A 333 -2.65 15.31 4.06
N TYR A 334 -2.21 14.45 4.97
CA TYR A 334 -0.81 14.09 5.13
C TYR A 334 -0.63 12.59 4.91
N LEU A 335 0.47 12.20 4.28
CA LEU A 335 0.84 10.83 4.00
C LEU A 335 2.11 10.47 4.76
N LEU A 336 2.06 9.42 5.56
CA LEU A 336 3.16 8.85 6.32
C LEU A 336 3.54 7.51 5.70
N PRO A 337 4.63 7.43 4.91
CA PRO A 337 5.02 6.19 4.26
C PRO A 337 5.55 5.16 5.27
N ILE A 338 5.21 3.90 5.05
CA ILE A 338 5.74 2.75 5.81
C ILE A 338 6.74 2.04 4.88
N THR A 339 8.00 2.39 5.01
CA THR A 339 9.05 1.82 4.15
C THR A 339 9.58 0.52 4.74
N PRO A 340 9.94 -0.49 3.93
CA PRO A 340 9.91 -0.54 2.46
C PRO A 340 8.65 -1.20 1.85
N THR A 341 7.56 -1.36 2.61
CA THR A 341 6.42 -2.24 2.28
C THR A 341 5.48 -1.67 1.22
N GLY A 342 5.46 -0.34 1.03
CA GLY A 342 4.50 0.34 0.16
C GLY A 342 3.16 0.66 0.84
N GLU A 343 3.02 0.30 2.13
CA GLU A 343 1.94 0.79 2.98
C GLU A 343 2.15 2.26 3.36
N TYR A 344 1.08 2.91 3.80
CA TYR A 344 1.16 4.25 4.38
C TYR A 344 -0.05 4.54 5.27
N PHE A 345 0.11 5.50 6.18
CA PHE A 345 -1.03 6.12 6.85
C PHE A 345 -1.38 7.44 6.17
N LEU A 346 -2.68 7.71 6.10
CA LEU A 346 -3.21 9.03 5.74
C LEU A 346 -3.80 9.68 6.98
N LEU A 347 -3.45 10.94 7.21
CA LEU A 347 -3.96 11.78 8.28
C LEU A 347 -4.88 12.82 7.69
N GLU A 348 -6.15 12.83 8.11
CA GLU A 348 -7.14 13.85 7.72
C GLU A 348 -7.91 14.37 8.94
N TYR A 349 -8.10 15.68 9.03
CA TYR A 349 -8.94 16.26 10.07
C TYR A 349 -10.39 16.33 9.60
N ARG A 350 -11.29 15.79 10.41
CA ARG A 350 -12.75 15.85 10.22
C ARG A 350 -13.39 16.75 11.26
N ASN A 351 -14.26 17.67 10.82
CA ASN A 351 -15.00 18.56 11.69
C ASN A 351 -16.45 18.72 11.20
N PRO A 352 -17.37 17.84 11.57
CA PRO A 352 -18.76 17.87 11.14
C PRO A 352 -19.51 19.15 11.58
N ARG A 353 -18.91 19.97 12.45
CA ARG A 353 -19.44 21.29 12.86
C ARG A 353 -18.95 22.43 11.96
N SER A 354 -18.23 22.11 10.88
CA SER A 354 -17.72 23.06 9.91
C SER A 354 -18.85 23.72 9.10
N THR A 355 -18.49 24.60 8.17
CA THR A 355 -19.41 25.21 7.21
C THR A 355 -19.74 24.30 6.03
N ALA A 356 -19.04 23.17 5.86
CA ALA A 356 -19.35 22.18 4.85
C ALA A 356 -20.81 21.72 4.97
N LYS A 357 -21.48 21.45 3.85
CA LYS A 357 -22.88 21.10 3.81
C LYS A 357 -23.10 19.60 4.01
N PHE A 358 -22.22 18.81 3.48
CA PHE A 358 -22.23 17.36 3.58
C PHE A 358 -21.40 16.92 4.79
N ASP A 359 -21.59 15.72 5.30
CA ASP A 359 -21.17 15.23 6.62
C ASP A 359 -21.92 15.82 7.82
N LYS A 360 -22.88 16.71 7.59
CA LYS A 360 -23.76 17.24 8.65
C LYS A 360 -24.96 16.35 8.96
N ALA A 361 -24.97 15.14 8.49
CA ALA A 361 -26.08 14.20 8.64
C ALA A 361 -26.62 14.09 10.06
N ASP A 362 -25.88 14.56 11.05
CA ASP A 362 -26.19 14.36 12.46
C ASP A 362 -26.68 15.61 13.20
N SER A 363 -26.64 16.78 12.59
CA SER A 363 -27.28 17.97 13.21
C SER A 363 -28.82 17.85 13.29
N ASP A 364 -29.41 17.09 12.37
CA ASP A 364 -30.87 16.83 12.38
C ASP A 364 -31.27 15.65 13.29
N PHE A 365 -30.30 14.88 13.74
CA PHE A 365 -30.52 13.69 14.57
C PHE A 365 -31.10 14.05 15.95
N SER A 366 -30.65 15.14 16.52
CA SER A 366 -31.12 15.66 17.81
C SER A 366 -32.60 16.03 17.82
N VAL A 367 -33.16 16.40 16.66
CA VAL A 367 -34.57 16.79 16.52
C VAL A 367 -35.48 15.57 16.51
N TYR A 368 -35.05 14.45 15.94
CA TYR A 368 -35.86 13.25 15.77
C TYR A 368 -35.68 12.20 16.86
N PHE A 369 -34.57 12.23 17.59
CA PHE A 369 -34.29 11.29 18.68
C PHE A 369 -33.80 11.99 19.96
N PRO A 370 -34.65 12.81 20.59
CA PRO A 370 -34.27 13.51 21.81
C PRO A 370 -33.82 12.55 22.95
N TYR A 371 -34.19 11.26 22.89
CA TYR A 371 -33.72 10.27 23.86
C TYR A 371 -32.23 9.84 23.63
N LEU A 372 -31.68 9.95 22.41
CA LEU A 372 -30.28 9.72 22.19
C LEU A 372 -29.41 10.81 22.79
N LEU A 373 -29.91 12.04 22.89
CA LEU A 373 -29.25 13.13 23.61
C LEU A 373 -29.03 12.79 25.09
N THR A 374 -29.97 12.00 25.67
CA THR A 374 -29.87 11.55 27.08
C THR A 374 -28.72 10.55 27.31
N TYR A 375 -28.23 9.91 26.25
CA TYR A 375 -27.12 8.97 26.31
C TYR A 375 -25.77 9.56 25.80
N GLY A 376 -25.70 10.88 25.59
CA GLY A 376 -24.48 11.56 25.16
C GLY A 376 -24.08 11.32 23.69
N CYS A 377 -25.04 10.89 22.85
CA CYS A 377 -24.84 10.63 21.43
C CYS A 377 -25.02 11.90 20.57
N ASP A 378 -24.87 13.08 21.13
CA ASP A 378 -25.19 14.37 20.50
C ASP A 378 -24.05 14.98 19.67
N THR A 379 -22.92 14.29 19.55
CA THR A 379 -21.79 14.85 18.82
C THR A 379 -21.07 13.76 18.00
N LEU A 380 -21.03 13.96 16.69
CA LEU A 380 -20.01 13.33 15.85
C LEU A 380 -18.64 13.68 16.40
N ASP A 381 -17.76 12.71 16.41
CA ASP A 381 -16.39 12.94 16.79
C ASP A 381 -15.74 13.90 15.79
N ARG A 382 -15.26 14.98 16.35
CA ARG A 382 -14.33 15.88 15.68
C ARG A 382 -12.92 15.42 16.03
N GLY A 383 -12.09 15.17 15.04
CA GLY A 383 -10.74 14.72 15.32
C GLY A 383 -9.94 14.31 14.10
N LEU A 384 -8.79 13.74 14.37
CA LEU A 384 -7.91 13.18 13.37
C LEU A 384 -8.40 11.78 13.00
N LEU A 385 -8.82 11.61 11.76
CA LEU A 385 -9.07 10.31 11.17
C LEU A 385 -7.77 9.81 10.56
N ILE A 386 -7.37 8.61 10.95
CA ILE A 386 -6.18 7.94 10.43
C ILE A 386 -6.65 6.76 9.59
N THR A 387 -6.21 6.73 8.35
CA THR A 387 -6.51 5.64 7.41
C THR A 387 -5.24 4.88 7.08
N HIS A 388 -5.23 3.58 7.29
CA HIS A 388 -4.17 2.68 6.86
C HIS A 388 -4.43 2.21 5.44
N VAL A 389 -3.44 2.34 4.57
CA VAL A 389 -3.53 1.98 3.16
C VAL A 389 -2.42 1.02 2.78
N ASP A 390 -2.80 -0.09 2.13
CA ASP A 390 -1.88 -0.97 1.42
C ASP A 390 -2.32 -1.12 -0.04
N GLU A 391 -1.61 -0.45 -0.92
CA GLU A 391 -1.90 -0.47 -2.35
C GLU A 391 -1.63 -1.84 -3.02
N ASN A 392 -0.99 -2.78 -2.32
CA ASN A 392 -0.81 -4.15 -2.79
C ASN A 392 -2.00 -5.05 -2.47
N SER A 393 -2.81 -4.67 -1.47
CA SER A 393 -3.99 -5.42 -1.03
C SER A 393 -5.20 -5.05 -1.87
N THR A 394 -5.31 -5.56 -3.08
CA THR A 394 -6.43 -5.26 -3.96
C THR A 394 -6.65 -6.34 -5.03
N ASP A 395 -7.90 -6.61 -5.35
CA ASP A 395 -8.30 -7.34 -6.56
C ASP A 395 -8.40 -6.42 -7.80
N GLY A 396 -8.11 -5.13 -7.61
CA GLY A 396 -8.11 -4.09 -8.64
C GLY A 396 -9.21 -3.04 -8.48
N TRP A 397 -10.40 -3.40 -7.98
CA TRP A 397 -11.59 -2.51 -7.98
C TRP A 397 -12.43 -2.57 -6.71
N SER A 398 -12.03 -3.33 -5.73
CA SER A 398 -12.72 -3.38 -4.45
C SER A 398 -11.75 -3.23 -3.29
N ASN A 399 -12.29 -3.13 -2.09
CA ASN A 399 -11.50 -3.12 -0.86
C ASN A 399 -11.27 -4.53 -0.30
N ASN A 400 -11.64 -5.55 -1.04
CA ASN A 400 -11.42 -6.94 -0.65
C ASN A 400 -9.94 -7.26 -0.61
N GLY A 401 -9.50 -7.98 0.41
CA GLY A 401 -8.19 -8.59 0.40
C GLY A 401 -8.10 -9.77 -0.55
N THR A 402 -6.89 -10.19 -0.83
CA THR A 402 -6.61 -11.41 -1.58
C THR A 402 -6.07 -12.49 -0.65
N PRO A 403 -6.03 -13.78 -1.03
CA PRO A 403 -5.38 -14.82 -0.22
C PRO A 403 -3.90 -14.51 0.09
N GLN A 404 -3.24 -13.69 -0.72
CA GLN A 404 -1.86 -13.24 -0.53
C GLN A 404 -1.78 -12.04 0.41
N PHE A 405 -2.79 -11.16 0.39
CA PHE A 405 -2.91 -9.96 1.20
C PHE A 405 -4.28 -9.98 1.90
N PRO A 406 -4.42 -10.68 3.03
CA PRO A 406 -5.70 -10.92 3.68
C PRO A 406 -6.14 -9.76 4.59
N HIS A 407 -6.08 -8.54 4.08
CA HIS A 407 -6.48 -7.31 4.78
C HIS A 407 -7.04 -6.30 3.77
N TYR A 408 -7.72 -5.28 4.24
CA TYR A 408 -8.30 -4.25 3.39
C TYR A 408 -7.22 -3.39 2.74
N ARG A 409 -7.53 -2.89 1.54
CA ARG A 409 -6.69 -1.90 0.87
C ARG A 409 -6.70 -0.57 1.61
N VAL A 410 -7.85 -0.14 2.12
CA VAL A 410 -8.07 1.12 2.83
C VAL A 410 -8.93 0.85 4.05
N ALA A 411 -8.43 1.12 5.23
CA ALA A 411 -9.14 0.91 6.49
C ALA A 411 -8.88 2.04 7.48
N VAL A 412 -9.88 2.37 8.32
CA VAL A 412 -9.72 3.35 9.40
C VAL A 412 -9.07 2.71 10.62
N GLU A 413 -8.09 3.40 11.19
CA GLU A 413 -7.53 3.09 12.51
C GLU A 413 -8.44 3.70 13.61
N ASP A 414 -9.29 2.88 14.19
CA ASP A 414 -10.33 3.31 15.13
C ASP A 414 -9.76 3.58 16.52
N ALA A 415 -9.65 4.86 16.91
CA ALA A 415 -9.14 5.31 18.21
C ALA A 415 -9.94 4.79 19.41
N GLY A 416 -11.21 4.43 19.21
CA GLY A 416 -12.10 3.87 20.24
C GLY A 416 -12.05 2.36 20.37
N TYR A 417 -11.24 1.66 19.57
CA TYR A 417 -11.12 0.21 19.62
C TYR A 417 -10.67 -0.30 20.99
N ASN A 418 -11.38 -1.29 21.54
CA ASN A 418 -11.05 -1.93 22.81
C ASN A 418 -10.82 -3.43 22.62
N PRO A 419 -9.55 -3.89 22.59
CA PRO A 419 -9.22 -5.29 22.32
C PRO A 419 -9.73 -6.25 23.40
N SER A 420 -9.93 -5.77 24.65
CA SER A 420 -10.44 -6.60 25.75
C SER A 420 -11.91 -6.97 25.59
N ARG A 421 -12.64 -6.22 24.76
CA ARG A 421 -14.07 -6.41 24.52
C ARG A 421 -14.37 -6.83 23.09
N ASN A 422 -13.38 -6.78 22.20
CA ASN A 422 -13.55 -6.96 20.77
C ASN A 422 -14.67 -6.08 20.19
N VAL A 423 -14.66 -4.80 20.57
CA VAL A 423 -15.70 -3.82 20.22
C VAL A 423 -15.02 -2.56 19.72
N TYR A 424 -15.38 -2.11 18.53
CA TYR A 424 -15.03 -0.80 18.00
C TYR A 424 -15.90 0.27 18.68
N SER A 425 -15.30 1.36 19.09
CA SER A 425 -15.94 2.61 19.53
C SER A 425 -17.15 2.48 20.48
N ASN A 426 -17.20 1.45 21.32
CA ASN A 426 -18.26 1.34 22.35
C ASN A 426 -17.71 1.64 23.75
N PRO A 427 -17.68 2.91 24.20
CA PRO A 427 -17.19 3.29 25.52
C PRO A 427 -18.09 2.78 26.68
N GLU A 428 -19.32 2.36 26.42
CA GLU A 428 -20.31 2.03 27.48
C GLU A 428 -20.47 0.53 27.79
N GLY A 429 -19.74 -0.34 27.08
CA GLY A 429 -19.66 -1.76 27.47
C GLY A 429 -20.94 -2.55 27.38
N ARG A 430 -21.83 -2.28 26.47
CA ARG A 430 -23.05 -3.06 26.26
C ARG A 430 -22.71 -4.39 25.59
N PRO A 431 -23.30 -5.52 26.03
CA PRO A 431 -23.09 -6.79 25.38
C PRO A 431 -23.63 -6.73 23.95
N THR A 432 -22.81 -7.18 22.99
CA THR A 432 -23.24 -7.47 21.63
C THR A 432 -24.19 -8.66 21.67
N ASP A 433 -25.46 -8.42 21.92
CA ASP A 433 -26.48 -9.45 21.78
C ASP A 433 -26.77 -9.58 20.28
N SER A 434 -26.47 -10.73 19.73
CA SER A 434 -26.56 -11.10 18.31
C SER A 434 -27.95 -10.96 17.68
N ALA A 435 -28.89 -10.42 18.42
CA ALA A 435 -30.27 -10.17 18.00
C ALA A 435 -30.59 -8.72 17.66
N GLN A 436 -29.63 -7.80 17.79
CA GLN A 436 -29.87 -6.38 17.56
C GLN A 436 -28.95 -5.81 16.47
N TRP A 437 -29.34 -5.96 15.25
CA TRP A 437 -28.78 -5.38 14.02
C TRP A 437 -28.85 -3.83 13.94
N TRP A 438 -28.77 -3.13 15.09
CA TRP A 438 -29.23 -1.75 15.20
C TRP A 438 -28.13 -0.72 15.50
N TYR A 439 -26.82 -1.07 15.51
CA TYR A 439 -25.77 -0.23 16.09
C TYR A 439 -24.59 0.17 15.22
N PRO A 440 -24.78 0.74 14.02
CA PRO A 440 -23.72 1.53 13.40
C PRO A 440 -23.56 2.94 13.95
N TYR A 441 -24.45 3.36 14.88
CA TYR A 441 -24.33 4.67 15.53
C TYR A 441 -23.12 4.82 16.45
N GLU A 442 -22.64 3.73 16.98
CA GLU A 442 -21.53 3.73 17.92
C GLU A 442 -20.18 3.70 17.20
N THR A 443 -20.14 3.33 15.92
CA THR A 443 -18.91 3.18 15.14
C THR A 443 -18.28 4.50 14.70
N ARG A 444 -19.05 5.59 14.62
CA ARG A 444 -18.49 6.93 14.35
C ARG A 444 -17.97 7.63 15.60
N LYS A 445 -18.47 7.25 16.77
CA LYS A 445 -18.10 7.90 18.02
C LYS A 445 -16.84 7.27 18.55
N GLY A 446 -15.74 8.00 18.51
CA GLY A 446 -14.44 7.58 19.00
C GLY A 446 -13.49 7.04 17.95
N ALA A 447 -13.87 6.97 16.66
CA ALA A 447 -12.95 6.56 15.61
C ALA A 447 -11.83 7.60 15.35
N CYS A 448 -12.10 8.87 15.65
CA CYS A 448 -11.10 9.93 15.50
C CYS A 448 -10.20 10.05 16.73
N PHE A 449 -8.90 10.20 16.51
CA PHE A 449 -7.95 10.58 17.54
C PHE A 449 -8.19 12.03 17.99
N SER A 450 -8.19 12.27 19.30
CA SER A 450 -8.60 13.54 19.86
C SER A 450 -8.00 13.76 21.25
N ASN A 451 -7.50 14.96 21.53
CA ASN A 451 -7.07 15.37 22.87
C ASN A 451 -8.25 15.69 23.82
N GLN A 452 -9.49 15.57 23.36
CA GLN A 452 -10.69 15.78 24.17
C GLN A 452 -11.17 14.49 24.87
N VAL A 453 -10.65 13.34 24.45
CA VAL A 453 -10.98 12.04 25.02
C VAL A 453 -9.68 11.40 25.54
N SER A 454 -9.60 11.19 26.86
CA SER A 454 -8.39 10.60 27.46
C SER A 454 -8.10 9.21 26.91
N GLY A 455 -6.86 9.00 26.43
CA GLY A 455 -6.39 7.77 25.82
C GLY A 455 -6.62 7.65 24.33
N GLN A 456 -7.19 8.68 23.69
CA GLN A 456 -7.36 8.78 22.23
C GLN A 456 -6.51 9.89 21.61
N GLU A 457 -5.61 10.50 22.40
CA GLU A 457 -4.74 11.57 21.92
C GLU A 457 -3.52 11.08 21.13
N VAL A 458 -3.17 9.79 21.24
CA VAL A 458 -1.94 9.24 20.64
C VAL A 458 -2.23 7.97 19.84
N PHE A 459 -1.71 7.94 18.63
CA PHE A 459 -1.56 6.76 17.78
C PHE A 459 -0.08 6.43 17.68
N GLY A 460 0.33 5.24 18.11
CA GLY A 460 1.75 4.89 18.20
C GLY A 460 1.98 3.40 18.36
N PRO A 461 3.25 2.96 18.45
CA PRO A 461 3.60 1.54 18.51
C PRO A 461 3.01 0.78 19.71
N ASN A 462 2.72 1.51 20.79
CA ASN A 462 2.24 0.94 22.06
C ASN A 462 0.79 1.32 22.39
N THR A 463 0.06 1.85 21.42
CA THR A 463 -1.36 2.23 21.57
C THR A 463 -2.29 1.17 20.99
N TYR A 464 -3.61 1.37 21.14
CA TYR A 464 -4.64 0.62 20.44
C TYR A 464 -5.61 1.62 19.79
N PRO A 465 -5.76 1.60 18.45
CA PRO A 465 -4.95 0.80 17.53
C PRO A 465 -3.47 1.18 17.61
N SER A 466 -2.59 0.28 17.17
CA SER A 466 -1.17 0.56 17.11
C SER A 466 -0.76 1.04 15.72
N SER A 467 0.30 1.83 15.64
CA SER A 467 0.87 2.26 14.37
C SER A 467 1.68 1.18 13.64
N SER A 468 1.54 -0.09 14.04
CA SER A 468 2.17 -1.21 13.31
C SER A 468 1.55 -1.36 11.94
N GLY A 469 2.38 -1.49 10.91
CA GLY A 469 1.95 -1.89 9.57
C GLY A 469 1.59 -3.38 9.53
N TYR A 470 0.95 -3.81 8.44
CA TYR A 470 0.60 -5.22 8.22
C TYR A 470 1.83 -6.13 8.17
N TYR A 471 2.98 -5.60 7.83
CA TYR A 471 4.25 -6.34 7.70
C TYR A 471 5.22 -6.12 8.85
N GLY A 472 4.87 -5.31 9.85
CA GLY A 472 5.70 -5.12 11.04
C GLY A 472 5.60 -3.73 11.69
N PRO A 473 6.42 -3.48 12.72
CA PRO A 473 6.42 -2.20 13.41
C PRO A 473 6.90 -1.07 12.50
N THR A 474 6.28 0.11 12.63
CA THR A 474 6.61 1.30 11.82
C THR A 474 7.45 2.33 12.58
N GLY A 475 7.36 2.34 13.91
CA GLY A 475 7.94 3.40 14.75
C GLY A 475 7.24 4.75 14.64
N ILE A 476 6.11 4.83 13.93
CA ILE A 476 5.38 6.08 13.74
C ILE A 476 4.56 6.39 14.99
N THR A 477 4.67 7.61 15.48
CA THR A 477 3.82 8.15 16.55
C THR A 477 3.14 9.42 16.06
N VAL A 478 1.83 9.50 16.21
CA VAL A 478 1.03 10.70 15.94
C VAL A 478 0.30 11.10 17.21
N ARG A 479 0.46 12.35 17.65
CA ARG A 479 -0.19 12.89 18.83
C ARG A 479 -1.01 14.12 18.46
N VAL A 480 -2.27 14.14 18.86
CA VAL A 480 -3.16 15.30 18.70
C VAL A 480 -2.96 16.27 19.86
N ASP A 481 -2.43 17.43 19.59
CA ASP A 481 -2.15 18.45 20.61
C ASP A 481 -3.34 19.37 20.87
N SER A 482 -4.01 19.84 19.80
CA SER A 482 -5.19 20.69 19.94
C SER A 482 -6.03 20.79 18.68
N MET A 483 -7.27 21.22 18.83
CA MET A 483 -8.22 21.47 17.73
C MET A 483 -8.86 22.84 17.91
N VAL A 484 -8.71 23.74 16.94
CA VAL A 484 -9.26 25.11 16.98
C VAL A 484 -9.97 25.43 15.67
N GLY A 485 -11.32 25.44 15.68
CA GLY A 485 -12.13 25.63 14.47
C GLY A 485 -11.86 24.52 13.46
N ASP A 486 -11.52 24.90 12.25
CA ASP A 486 -11.22 23.98 11.15
C ASP A 486 -9.72 23.62 11.05
N LYS A 487 -9.00 23.70 12.17
CA LYS A 487 -7.59 23.31 12.24
C LYS A 487 -7.34 22.35 13.39
N LEU A 488 -6.57 21.31 13.10
CA LEU A 488 -6.01 20.37 14.06
C LEU A 488 -4.50 20.56 14.11
N TYR A 489 -3.95 20.58 15.32
CA TYR A 489 -2.51 20.65 15.57
C TYR A 489 -2.09 19.29 16.07
N ALA A 490 -1.09 18.69 15.41
CA ALA A 490 -0.57 17.39 15.77
C ALA A 490 0.95 17.35 15.68
N TYR A 491 1.53 16.47 16.45
CA TYR A 491 2.93 16.10 16.43
C TYR A 491 3.07 14.73 15.78
N VAL A 492 4.03 14.58 14.87
CA VAL A 492 4.35 13.33 14.18
C VAL A 492 5.83 13.02 14.37
N LEU A 493 6.14 11.81 14.82
CA LEU A 493 7.51 11.31 15.01
C LEU A 493 7.67 9.99 14.26
N PHE A 494 8.79 9.84 13.57
CA PHE A 494 9.28 8.58 13.01
C PHE A 494 10.49 8.13 13.83
N ASP A 495 10.32 7.09 14.65
CA ASP A 495 11.31 6.52 15.55
C ASP A 495 11.17 5.00 15.50
N ARG A 496 11.90 4.37 14.57
CA ARG A 496 11.68 2.97 14.19
C ARG A 496 12.13 1.98 15.25
N ASP A 497 13.16 2.28 15.99
CA ASP A 497 13.72 1.39 17.01
C ASP A 497 13.30 1.75 18.44
N GLY A 498 12.61 2.89 18.61
CA GLY A 498 12.00 3.30 19.85
C GLY A 498 12.97 3.88 20.88
N ASP A 499 14.09 4.42 20.44
CA ASP A 499 15.12 4.99 21.34
C ASP A 499 14.93 6.46 21.68
N GLY A 500 13.97 7.12 21.03
CA GLY A 500 13.60 8.52 21.23
C GLY A 500 14.30 9.50 20.29
N ILE A 501 15.05 9.00 19.31
CA ILE A 501 15.69 9.81 18.28
C ILE A 501 14.93 9.62 16.97
N ALA A 502 14.64 10.71 16.27
CA ALA A 502 13.94 10.62 14.99
C ALA A 502 14.83 10.02 13.89
N ASN A 503 14.28 9.19 13.02
CA ASN A 503 15.02 8.42 12.01
C ASN A 503 15.90 9.27 11.08
N ASP A 504 15.55 10.54 10.84
CA ASP A 504 16.28 11.45 9.94
C ASP A 504 17.56 12.05 10.57
N VAL A 505 17.67 11.97 11.89
CA VAL A 505 18.83 12.44 12.66
C VAL A 505 19.50 11.33 13.46
N ASP A 506 18.92 10.11 13.42
CA ASP A 506 19.42 8.92 14.08
C ASP A 506 20.51 8.27 13.24
N ASN A 507 21.70 8.12 13.83
CA ASN A 507 22.83 7.47 13.17
C ASN A 507 22.76 5.93 13.17
N CYS A 508 21.69 5.34 13.80
CA CYS A 508 21.39 3.90 13.77
C CYS A 508 19.88 3.62 13.72
N ALA A 509 19.14 4.20 12.82
CA ALA A 509 17.66 4.22 12.75
C ALA A 509 16.92 2.87 12.87
N THR A 510 17.59 1.76 13.07
CA THR A 510 17.02 0.41 13.26
C THR A 510 17.58 -0.34 14.46
N VAL A 511 18.51 0.29 15.20
CA VAL A 511 19.20 -0.31 16.37
C VAL A 511 19.31 0.73 17.47
N SER A 512 18.46 0.58 18.48
CA SER A 512 18.34 1.53 19.60
C SER A 512 19.69 1.95 20.17
N ASN A 513 20.00 3.24 20.06
CA ASN A 513 21.25 3.85 20.51
C ASN A 513 21.08 5.30 20.93
N ALA A 514 20.14 5.60 21.82
CA ALA A 514 19.79 6.95 22.29
C ALA A 514 20.98 7.87 22.66
N GLY A 515 22.16 7.30 22.86
CA GLY A 515 23.40 8.04 23.09
C GLY A 515 24.11 8.53 21.83
N GLN A 516 23.69 8.07 20.66
CA GLN A 516 24.18 8.46 19.33
C GLN A 516 25.72 8.46 19.22
N ALA A 517 26.37 7.46 19.87
CA ALA A 517 27.81 7.31 19.80
C ALA A 517 28.26 7.00 18.36
N ASP A 518 29.29 7.69 17.89
CA ASP A 518 29.92 7.55 16.59
C ASP A 518 31.43 7.84 16.81
N ASN A 519 32.19 6.78 16.95
CA ASN A 519 33.58 6.86 17.42
C ASN A 519 34.55 7.31 16.34
N ASP A 520 34.27 7.03 15.09
CA ASP A 520 35.15 7.37 13.97
C ASP A 520 34.63 8.57 13.14
N GLY A 521 33.37 8.99 13.36
CA GLY A 521 32.80 10.23 12.83
C GLY A 521 32.33 10.10 11.37
N ASP A 522 31.98 8.91 10.91
CA ASP A 522 31.54 8.70 9.53
C ASP A 522 30.04 8.88 9.30
N GLY A 523 29.26 9.05 10.39
CA GLY A 523 27.82 9.26 10.38
C GLY A 523 27.01 7.99 10.61
N VAL A 524 27.63 6.83 10.81
CA VAL A 524 27.00 5.59 11.25
C VAL A 524 27.32 5.39 12.73
N GLY A 525 26.28 5.09 13.53
CA GLY A 525 26.52 4.93 14.98
C GLY A 525 27.19 3.62 15.35
N ASP A 526 28.05 3.63 16.40
CA ASP A 526 28.80 2.47 16.89
C ASP A 526 27.92 1.20 17.07
N ALA A 527 26.64 1.36 17.32
CA ALA A 527 25.71 0.25 17.60
C ALA A 527 25.31 -0.53 16.33
N CYS A 528 25.38 0.07 15.17
CA CYS A 528 25.01 -0.51 13.88
C CYS A 528 26.14 -0.49 12.86
N ASP A 529 27.30 0.08 13.22
CA ASP A 529 28.48 0.18 12.37
C ASP A 529 29.24 -1.16 12.33
N ASN A 530 29.48 -1.65 11.13
CA ASN A 530 30.25 -2.87 10.92
C ASN A 530 31.78 -2.63 10.99
N CYS A 531 32.21 -1.35 11.20
CA CYS A 531 33.61 -0.94 11.40
C CYS A 531 33.76 0.22 12.37
N ALA A 532 33.14 0.21 13.54
CA ALA A 532 33.01 1.31 14.51
C ALA A 532 34.29 2.09 14.90
N ALA A 533 35.46 1.79 14.36
CA ALA A 533 36.73 2.48 14.59
C ALA A 533 37.44 2.89 13.29
N ALA A 534 36.82 2.63 12.12
CA ALA A 534 37.41 2.91 10.81
C ALA A 534 36.34 3.43 9.85
N PRO A 535 36.35 4.73 9.51
CA PRO A 535 35.28 5.37 8.76
C PRO A 535 34.88 4.63 7.48
N ASN A 536 33.60 4.21 7.39
CA ASN A 536 33.07 3.46 6.25
C ASN A 536 31.56 3.70 6.02
N ALA A 537 31.12 4.93 5.95
CA ALA A 537 29.73 5.36 5.83
C ALA A 537 28.85 4.56 4.82
N ALA A 538 29.47 3.90 3.84
CA ALA A 538 28.77 3.04 2.90
C ALA A 538 28.46 1.64 3.47
N GLN A 539 29.04 1.26 4.61
CA GLN A 539 28.83 -0.02 5.30
C GLN A 539 29.01 -1.25 4.38
N THR A 540 29.96 -1.14 3.43
CA THR A 540 30.23 -2.23 2.49
C THR A 540 30.76 -3.44 3.23
N ASN A 541 30.20 -4.61 2.94
CA ASN A 541 30.59 -5.91 3.45
C ASN A 541 30.44 -6.92 2.31
N SER A 542 31.54 -7.30 1.70
CA SER A 542 31.55 -8.06 0.44
C SER A 542 31.32 -9.55 0.62
N ASP A 543 31.62 -10.12 1.77
CA ASP A 543 31.50 -11.55 2.04
C ASP A 543 30.37 -11.90 3.02
N GLY A 544 29.80 -10.91 3.70
CA GLY A 544 28.61 -11.05 4.53
C GLY A 544 28.87 -11.58 5.94
N ASP A 545 30.09 -11.46 6.45
CA ASP A 545 30.37 -11.72 7.86
C ASP A 545 29.98 -10.49 8.75
N GLN A 546 30.53 -10.35 9.96
CA GLN A 546 30.18 -9.23 10.84
C GLN A 546 31.02 -7.98 10.65
N TRP A 547 32.09 -8.04 9.82
CA TRP A 547 33.03 -6.95 9.61
C TRP A 547 32.82 -6.29 8.25
N GLY A 548 32.94 -4.98 8.21
CA GLY A 548 32.94 -4.23 6.95
C GLY A 548 34.29 -4.30 6.24
N ASP A 549 34.28 -4.19 4.90
CA ASP A 549 35.49 -4.25 4.08
C ASP A 549 36.64 -3.32 4.56
N ALA A 550 36.28 -2.22 5.22
CA ALA A 550 37.26 -1.22 5.68
C ALA A 550 38.08 -1.66 6.90
N CYS A 551 37.56 -2.58 7.68
CA CYS A 551 38.19 -3.08 8.91
C CYS A 551 38.37 -4.60 8.90
N ASP A 552 37.97 -5.27 7.82
CA ASP A 552 38.13 -6.68 7.62
C ASP A 552 39.51 -7.00 7.05
N ASN A 553 40.23 -7.93 7.68
CA ASN A 553 41.51 -8.38 7.23
C ASN A 553 41.44 -9.43 6.10
N CYS A 554 40.19 -9.88 5.73
CA CYS A 554 39.89 -10.72 4.57
C CYS A 554 38.62 -10.30 3.83
N PRO A 555 38.49 -9.12 3.22
CA PRO A 555 37.24 -8.55 2.74
C PRO A 555 36.42 -9.34 1.71
N ALA A 556 36.93 -10.47 1.22
CA ALA A 556 36.27 -11.34 0.25
C ALA A 556 36.07 -12.78 0.78
N VAL A 557 36.44 -13.07 2.03
CA VAL A 557 36.38 -14.41 2.62
C VAL A 557 35.99 -14.32 4.08
N ALA A 558 34.75 -14.65 4.39
CA ALA A 558 34.18 -14.53 5.73
C ALA A 558 35.05 -15.17 6.83
N ASN A 559 35.54 -14.35 7.75
CA ASN A 559 36.45 -14.71 8.82
C ASN A 559 36.17 -13.98 10.13
N ALA A 560 34.98 -14.18 10.67
CA ALA A 560 34.45 -13.46 11.85
C ALA A 560 35.41 -13.37 13.06
N ASP A 561 36.44 -14.20 13.16
CA ASP A 561 37.45 -14.18 14.22
C ASP A 561 38.64 -13.25 13.92
N GLN A 562 38.74 -12.74 12.68
CA GLN A 562 39.78 -11.81 12.24
C GLN A 562 41.20 -12.31 12.58
N ALA A 563 41.39 -13.65 12.57
CA ALA A 563 42.69 -14.26 12.93
C ALA A 563 43.76 -13.85 11.95
N ASP A 564 44.88 -13.32 12.45
CA ASP A 564 46.09 -12.92 11.75
C ASP A 564 47.28 -13.38 12.60
N SER A 565 47.94 -14.47 12.19
CA SER A 565 48.92 -15.15 13.03
C SER A 565 50.29 -14.50 13.01
N ASP A 566 50.64 -13.79 11.96
CA ASP A 566 51.94 -13.13 11.79
C ASP A 566 51.88 -11.61 11.85
N ALA A 567 50.64 -11.07 11.97
CA ALA A 567 50.31 -9.66 12.18
C ALA A 567 50.78 -8.75 11.02
N ASP A 568 50.56 -9.19 9.80
CA ASP A 568 50.89 -8.43 8.60
C ASP A 568 49.71 -7.64 8.03
N GLY A 569 48.49 -7.87 8.59
CA GLY A 569 47.24 -7.18 8.22
C GLY A 569 46.39 -7.97 7.22
N VAL A 570 46.81 -9.18 6.82
CA VAL A 570 46.00 -10.09 6.02
C VAL A 570 45.56 -11.26 6.90
N GLY A 571 44.27 -11.58 6.88
CA GLY A 571 43.73 -12.63 7.74
C GLY A 571 44.16 -14.04 7.26
N ASN A 572 44.39 -14.96 8.20
CA ASN A 572 44.87 -16.30 7.94
C ASN A 572 44.09 -17.05 6.84
N LEU A 573 42.81 -16.75 6.63
CA LEU A 573 41.95 -17.45 5.65
C LEU A 573 42.15 -16.96 4.22
N CYS A 574 42.65 -15.77 4.03
CA CYS A 574 42.93 -15.16 2.73
C CYS A 574 44.44 -14.93 2.50
N ASP A 575 45.28 -15.22 3.49
CA ASP A 575 46.71 -15.06 3.46
C ASP A 575 47.37 -16.27 2.79
N ASN A 576 48.20 -16.02 1.79
CA ASN A 576 48.97 -17.06 1.07
C ASN A 576 50.25 -17.47 1.81
N CYS A 577 50.60 -16.78 2.93
CA CYS A 577 51.69 -17.12 3.86
C CYS A 577 51.31 -16.95 5.35
N PRO A 578 50.31 -17.63 5.92
CA PRO A 578 49.67 -17.32 7.22
C PRO A 578 50.60 -17.29 8.46
N THR A 579 51.90 -17.51 8.33
CA THR A 579 52.86 -17.50 9.42
C THR A 579 54.13 -16.72 9.10
N VAL A 580 54.18 -16.06 7.93
CA VAL A 580 55.34 -15.29 7.46
C VAL A 580 54.83 -13.96 6.88
N PRO A 581 55.04 -12.83 7.55
CA PRO A 581 54.47 -11.56 7.13
C PRO A 581 54.77 -11.21 5.67
N ASN A 582 53.70 -11.05 4.87
CA ASN A 582 53.79 -10.65 3.47
C ASN A 582 52.58 -9.82 3.00
N PRO A 583 52.37 -8.62 3.54
CA PRO A 583 51.15 -7.82 3.31
C PRO A 583 50.87 -7.51 1.83
N GLY A 584 51.82 -7.70 0.94
CA GLY A 584 51.64 -7.54 -0.51
C GLY A 584 51.07 -8.77 -1.21
N GLN A 585 51.08 -9.93 -0.55
CA GLN A 585 50.52 -11.19 -1.04
C GLN A 585 51.06 -11.60 -2.44
N GLU A 586 52.37 -11.32 -2.69
CA GLU A 586 53.01 -11.70 -3.95
C GLU A 586 53.04 -13.23 -4.09
N ASP A 587 52.65 -13.72 -5.23
CA ASP A 587 52.64 -15.12 -5.67
C ASP A 587 52.98 -15.16 -7.16
N SER A 588 54.26 -15.37 -7.44
CA SER A 588 54.79 -15.22 -8.80
C SER A 588 54.41 -16.35 -9.75
N ASP A 589 54.12 -17.54 -9.25
CA ASP A 589 53.77 -18.70 -10.06
C ASP A 589 52.29 -19.09 -9.98
N HIS A 590 51.50 -18.39 -9.10
CA HIS A 590 50.07 -18.55 -8.96
C HIS A 590 49.62 -19.91 -8.42
N ASP A 591 50.38 -20.49 -7.50
CA ASP A 591 50.05 -21.75 -6.86
C ASP A 591 49.28 -21.60 -5.53
N ASN A 592 49.03 -20.36 -5.11
CA ASN A 592 48.38 -19.92 -3.84
C ASN A 592 49.30 -20.08 -2.61
N ILE A 593 50.59 -20.24 -2.78
CA ILE A 593 51.59 -20.08 -1.73
C ILE A 593 52.38 -18.82 -2.05
N GLY A 594 52.44 -17.90 -1.11
CA GLY A 594 53.13 -16.63 -1.37
C GLY A 594 54.63 -16.78 -1.48
N ASP A 595 55.25 -15.98 -2.35
CA ASP A 595 56.69 -15.94 -2.58
C ASP A 595 57.50 -15.84 -1.26
N ALA A 596 56.94 -15.24 -0.23
CA ALA A 596 57.59 -15.04 1.06
C ALA A 596 57.74 -16.32 1.89
N CYS A 597 56.84 -17.28 1.74
CA CYS A 597 56.83 -18.56 2.46
C CYS A 597 57.03 -19.75 1.53
N GLU A 598 57.16 -19.48 0.23
CA GLU A 598 57.46 -20.52 -0.75
C GLU A 598 58.91 -20.97 -0.63
N SER A 599 59.08 -22.26 -0.62
CA SER A 599 60.44 -22.85 -0.65
C SER A 599 61.01 -22.74 -2.04
N CYS A 600 62.09 -21.99 -2.19
CA CYS A 600 62.84 -21.92 -3.44
C CYS A 600 63.58 -23.20 -3.76
N CYS A 601 63.53 -24.24 -2.92
CA CYS A 601 64.17 -25.50 -3.11
C CYS A 601 63.39 -26.41 -4.08
N THR A 602 64.06 -26.99 -5.05
CA THR A 602 63.43 -27.87 -6.05
C THR A 602 63.98 -29.29 -6.03
N GLY A 603 63.12 -30.26 -5.67
CA GLY A 603 63.51 -31.70 -5.69
C GLY A 603 64.25 -32.13 -4.44
N VAL A 604 65.58 -31.95 -4.39
CA VAL A 604 66.43 -32.27 -3.22
C VAL A 604 67.40 -31.11 -2.96
N THR A 605 67.76 -30.90 -1.69
CA THR A 605 68.71 -29.85 -1.32
C THR A 605 70.09 -30.05 -1.95
N GLY A 606 70.88 -29.00 -2.03
CA GLY A 606 72.27 -29.06 -2.46
C GLY A 606 72.58 -28.45 -3.81
N ASN A 607 71.56 -28.02 -4.58
CA ASN A 607 71.80 -27.29 -5.86
C ASN A 607 72.01 -25.79 -5.55
N VAL A 608 73.11 -25.47 -4.87
CA VAL A 608 73.39 -24.17 -4.28
C VAL A 608 73.50 -23.04 -5.30
N ASN A 609 73.78 -23.34 -6.53
CA ASN A 609 73.85 -22.37 -7.62
C ASN A 609 72.59 -22.31 -8.48
N MET A 610 71.59 -23.11 -8.16
CA MET A 610 70.34 -23.24 -8.91
C MET A 610 70.51 -23.57 -10.39
N ALA A 611 71.62 -24.29 -10.76
CA ALA A 611 71.95 -24.57 -12.13
C ALA A 611 72.23 -26.06 -12.36
N GLY A 612 71.29 -26.76 -13.01
CA GLY A 612 71.50 -28.13 -13.43
C GLY A 612 71.31 -29.19 -12.32
N ILE A 613 72.23 -30.09 -12.13
CA ILE A 613 72.18 -31.12 -11.07
C ILE A 613 73.16 -30.76 -9.96
N VAL A 614 73.00 -31.31 -8.77
CA VAL A 614 73.90 -31.10 -7.64
C VAL A 614 75.32 -31.67 -8.01
N ASP A 615 76.32 -30.76 -8.15
CA ASP A 615 77.68 -31.10 -8.61
C ASP A 615 78.74 -30.27 -7.85
N LEU A 616 80.00 -30.33 -8.40
CA LEU A 616 81.14 -29.62 -7.81
C LEU A 616 81.05 -28.09 -7.93
N ALA A 617 80.19 -27.57 -8.82
CA ALA A 617 79.94 -26.12 -8.88
C ALA A 617 79.15 -25.64 -7.65
N ASP A 618 78.19 -26.44 -7.20
CA ASP A 618 77.45 -26.15 -5.96
C ASP A 618 78.29 -26.13 -4.71
N LEU A 619 79.19 -27.12 -4.65
CA LEU A 619 80.22 -27.18 -3.60
C LEU A 619 81.08 -25.91 -3.60
N SER A 620 81.51 -25.46 -4.77
CA SER A 620 82.35 -24.27 -4.94
C SER A 620 81.57 -22.98 -4.50
N THR A 621 80.30 -22.89 -4.84
CA THR A 621 79.48 -21.76 -4.49
C THR A 621 79.14 -21.73 -3.00
N LEU A 622 78.87 -22.89 -2.38
CA LEU A 622 78.65 -23.01 -0.94
C LEU A 622 79.91 -22.63 -0.15
N VAL A 623 81.07 -23.08 -0.59
CA VAL A 623 82.34 -22.66 -0.01
C VAL A 623 82.61 -21.17 -0.14
N SER A 624 82.30 -20.57 -1.29
CA SER A 624 82.37 -19.11 -1.48
C SER A 624 81.43 -18.32 -0.53
N TYR A 625 80.26 -18.80 -0.33
CA TYR A 625 79.28 -18.22 0.64
C TYR A 625 79.85 -18.28 2.07
N LEU A 626 80.24 -19.49 2.51
CA LEU A 626 80.68 -19.73 3.88
C LEU A 626 82.01 -19.06 4.23
N THR A 627 82.85 -18.80 3.27
CA THR A 627 84.18 -18.16 3.45
C THR A 627 84.12 -16.64 3.21
N GLY A 628 83.06 -16.08 2.93
CA GLY A 628 82.94 -14.64 2.63
C GLY A 628 83.40 -14.26 1.25
N GLY A 629 83.43 -15.18 0.30
CA GLY A 629 83.85 -15.00 -1.11
C GLY A 629 82.93 -14.19 -1.97
N GLY A 630 81.82 -13.62 -1.38
CA GLY A 630 80.90 -12.70 -2.02
C GLY A 630 79.77 -13.35 -2.85
N TYR A 631 79.71 -14.65 -2.89
CA TYR A 631 78.57 -15.36 -3.48
C TYR A 631 77.41 -15.43 -2.43
N VAL A 632 76.22 -15.13 -2.85
CA VAL A 632 75.03 -15.33 -2.06
C VAL A 632 74.18 -16.36 -2.80
N PRO A 633 73.82 -17.52 -2.19
CA PRO A 633 72.97 -18.50 -2.82
C PRO A 633 71.60 -17.86 -3.23
N PRO A 634 71.10 -18.09 -4.44
CA PRO A 634 69.78 -17.63 -4.85
C PRO A 634 68.67 -18.27 -4.03
N CYS A 635 68.92 -19.49 -3.53
CA CYS A 635 68.01 -20.22 -2.64
C CYS A 635 68.79 -20.70 -1.40
N MET A 636 68.42 -20.22 -0.25
CA MET A 636 69.05 -20.60 1.02
C MET A 636 68.64 -22.01 1.46
N ASP A 637 67.43 -22.45 1.09
CA ASP A 637 66.93 -23.80 1.37
C ASP A 637 67.70 -24.86 0.62
N GLU A 638 68.18 -24.58 -0.60
CA GLU A 638 69.08 -25.42 -1.35
C GLU A 638 70.50 -25.44 -0.73
N ALA A 639 70.94 -24.32 -0.21
CA ALA A 639 72.23 -24.20 0.45
C ALA A 639 72.24 -24.84 1.85
N ASN A 640 71.08 -24.94 2.53
CA ASN A 640 70.94 -25.71 3.78
C ASN A 640 70.77 -27.19 3.50
N VAL A 641 71.90 -27.81 3.04
CA VAL A 641 71.93 -29.14 2.49
C VAL A 641 71.47 -30.21 3.48
N ASN A 642 71.61 -29.98 4.77
CA ASN A 642 71.23 -30.93 5.82
C ASN A 642 69.90 -30.64 6.44
N LYS A 643 69.23 -29.55 6.02
CA LYS A 643 67.92 -29.02 6.57
C LYS A 643 67.93 -28.79 8.10
N THR A 644 69.07 -28.44 8.64
CA THR A 644 69.14 -28.18 10.08
C THR A 644 69.79 -26.83 10.39
N GLY A 645 69.11 -25.94 11.08
CA GLY A 645 69.69 -24.68 11.51
C GLY A 645 69.90 -23.69 10.37
N ILE A 646 71.06 -22.99 10.42
CA ILE A 646 71.45 -22.02 9.38
C ILE A 646 72.47 -22.71 8.46
N VAL A 647 72.64 -22.15 7.26
CA VAL A 647 73.73 -22.68 6.29
C VAL A 647 75.05 -22.48 6.95
N ASP A 648 75.77 -23.65 7.22
CA ASP A 648 77.00 -23.67 7.96
C ASP A 648 77.98 -24.79 7.42
N LEU A 649 79.06 -25.10 8.14
CA LEU A 649 80.00 -26.12 7.78
C LEU A 649 79.43 -27.56 7.80
N ALA A 650 78.29 -27.77 8.51
CA ALA A 650 77.62 -29.08 8.48
C ALA A 650 76.98 -29.32 7.11
N ASP A 651 76.43 -28.28 6.46
CA ASP A 651 75.90 -28.34 5.11
C ASP A 651 77.00 -28.64 4.08
N LEU A 652 78.12 -27.95 4.22
CA LEU A 652 79.31 -28.24 3.38
C LEU A 652 79.75 -29.70 3.53
N SER A 653 79.83 -30.22 4.75
CA SER A 653 80.15 -31.58 5.05
C SER A 653 79.18 -32.61 4.42
N ALA A 654 77.89 -32.31 4.51
CA ALA A 654 76.83 -33.11 3.89
C ALA A 654 76.93 -33.15 2.38
N LEU A 655 77.12 -31.99 1.72
CA LEU A 655 77.32 -31.89 0.28
C LEU A 655 78.56 -32.60 -0.20
N VAL A 656 79.72 -32.47 0.50
CA VAL A 656 80.92 -33.21 0.22
C VAL A 656 80.71 -34.72 0.33
N SER A 657 80.03 -35.18 1.41
CA SER A 657 79.72 -36.63 1.59
C SER A 657 78.85 -37.18 0.45
N TYR A 658 77.84 -36.39 0.00
CA TYR A 658 77.05 -36.79 -1.17
C TYR A 658 77.88 -36.88 -2.44
N LEU A 659 78.64 -35.86 -2.80
CA LEU A 659 79.43 -35.80 -4.03
C LEU A 659 80.56 -36.80 -4.09
N THR A 660 81.13 -37.20 -2.96
CA THR A 660 82.26 -38.17 -2.91
C THR A 660 81.82 -39.62 -2.70
N GLY A 661 80.49 -39.87 -2.66
CA GLY A 661 79.98 -41.22 -2.41
C GLY A 661 80.04 -41.65 -0.94
N GLY A 662 80.21 -40.73 -0.03
CA GLY A 662 80.32 -40.96 1.42
C GLY A 662 78.97 -41.39 2.12
N GLY A 663 77.91 -41.67 1.31
CA GLY A 663 76.64 -42.23 1.79
C GLY A 663 75.59 -41.25 2.34
N TYR A 664 75.86 -39.93 2.26
CA TYR A 664 74.82 -38.91 2.59
C TYR A 664 73.75 -38.89 1.48
N VAL A 665 72.54 -38.88 1.87
CA VAL A 665 71.38 -38.75 0.97
C VAL A 665 70.81 -37.35 1.15
N LEU A 666 70.74 -36.61 0.05
CA LEU A 666 70.16 -35.26 0.07
C LEU A 666 68.69 -35.33 0.47
N PRO A 667 68.28 -34.55 1.45
CA PRO A 667 66.88 -34.46 1.83
C PRO A 667 66.02 -33.91 0.67
N SER A 668 64.76 -34.36 0.60
CA SER A 668 63.79 -33.74 -0.32
C SER A 668 63.49 -32.28 0.10
N CYS A 669 63.27 -31.42 -0.83
CA CYS A 669 62.75 -30.08 -0.58
C CYS A 669 61.42 -30.14 0.18
N PRO A 670 61.06 -29.13 0.94
CA PRO A 670 59.80 -29.03 1.66
C PRO A 670 58.58 -29.22 0.80
#